data_b10beb1ce6b6cccca52466810af8b620
#
_entry.id   b10beb1ce6b6cccca52466810af8b620
#
_cell.length_a   1.000
_cell.length_b   1.000
_cell.length_c   1.000
_cell.angle_alpha   90.00
_cell.angle_beta   90.00
_cell.angle_gamma   90.00
#
_symmetry.space_group_name_H-M   'P 1'
#
loop_
_entity.id
_entity.type
_entity.pdbx_description
1 polymer ?
#
loop_
_entity_poly.entity_id
_entity_poly.type
_entity_poly.pdbx_seq_one_letter_code
_entity_poly.pdbx_strand_id
1 'polypeptide(L)'
;MERFGVRVVLCTLSLLAIAPGARAAWQPNGLDVDPTPRWQTGVSVTPDGAGGMIVAWLDARDGRSHLFAQRLDAYGERLWAVEGITVAAPLDWEIVECSLAPDGEGGAYVAWVVEDVGEYWITSQHLSGDGTLLWPTDGLGFGSSYGYHYQLALVATDDGGAMASWVYVDFTYEDADIAAMKLLPGGLGWPISGVVVSDASSDQRFVSVVPRAGGGAFFVYEDGQFDFSGDIVVHALNAAGSADWLGGVPLQLTTGNATQYLPVACSDGQGGLYAAWLDSRNGNDDIYAARVTGDGAVLGATNGTAICTQSGYQGPPQIVADESGAIVAWDDPRSGTYDVYCQRVTYLMSPVFAANGIPVCDLPVQSVTTGLVADGTGGAIIVFRDSRAGSSYDLYLQRIDSLGQRRWNWDGIPLTREGGLAFSTGLTSDGAGGLLAAWSNYSQAARGVAAQRIERNGYWGYPSATIAAATDVPGDQGGALILAWDASRLDPWPAEEIDRYSLWRALPGVPAARQPDADWLARTFAPPAPDAAPVRSEPGGDRELYWELVDVVDAYGLPGYARTVPTWYDSTGTDPAEHAFQVIAHGTGSAYWISPTATGHSVDNLAPAAPLDLMGDAVYSPQGLTLTWAPNVEADLSHYAVYRGTQPDFPADASSLLGAPADTTWFDAGWSAEGGFWYKVAAVDVHANPSDFALLGPQDVTGATDGTTPALTRLQPASPNPFNPATTLRFDLATRAHVSLRVYDAQGRLQRSLLEGEWPAGRHLQIWDGRGDRGEALPSGVYLVRFEADGHRESQRVTLLK
;
A
#
# COMPACT_ATOMS: atom_id res chain seq x y z
N MET A 1 -46.16 -20.19 -18.14
CA MET A 1 -45.68 -18.91 -18.69
C MET A 1 -46.14 -17.81 -17.73
N GLU A 2 -45.42 -17.65 -16.65
CA GLU A 2 -45.62 -16.55 -15.69
C GLU A 2 -44.30 -15.81 -15.56
N ARG A 3 -44.36 -14.52 -15.90
CA ARG A 3 -43.18 -13.62 -15.84
C ARG A 3 -43.07 -13.08 -14.41
N PHE A 4 -42.00 -13.43 -13.70
CA PHE A 4 -41.57 -12.73 -12.50
C PHE A 4 -40.89 -11.44 -12.90
N GLY A 5 -41.51 -10.31 -12.59
CA GLY A 5 -40.88 -8.98 -12.74
C GLY A 5 -40.01 -8.66 -11.52
N VAL A 6 -38.69 -8.62 -11.71
CA VAL A 6 -37.76 -8.07 -10.73
C VAL A 6 -37.82 -6.55 -10.84
N ARG A 7 -38.32 -5.88 -9.79
CA ARG A 7 -38.20 -4.43 -9.65
C ARG A 7 -36.80 -4.10 -9.16
N VAL A 8 -35.98 -3.60 -10.07
CA VAL A 8 -34.71 -2.95 -9.73
C VAL A 8 -35.05 -1.57 -9.17
N VAL A 9 -34.80 -1.36 -7.88
CA VAL A 9 -34.84 -0.03 -7.26
C VAL A 9 -33.50 0.63 -7.60
N LEU A 10 -33.52 1.53 -8.61
CA LEU A 10 -32.39 2.44 -8.84
C LEU A 10 -32.39 3.48 -7.71
N CYS A 11 -31.53 3.30 -6.70
CA CYS A 11 -31.08 4.39 -5.87
C CYS A 11 -30.07 5.20 -6.69
N THR A 12 -30.48 6.39 -7.17
CA THR A 12 -29.55 7.38 -7.71
C THR A 12 -28.75 7.98 -6.56
N LEU A 13 -27.61 7.36 -6.22
CA LEU A 13 -26.57 8.04 -5.46
C LEU A 13 -26.00 9.14 -6.38
N SER A 14 -26.21 10.40 -6.00
CA SER A 14 -25.46 11.53 -6.56
C SER A 14 -24.02 11.42 -6.05
N LEU A 15 -23.15 10.71 -6.79
CA LEU A 15 -21.71 10.77 -6.61
C LEU A 15 -21.30 12.22 -6.93
N LEU A 16 -20.98 13.01 -5.89
CA LEU A 16 -20.04 14.10 -6.06
C LEU A 16 -18.71 13.44 -6.44
N ALA A 17 -18.41 13.43 -7.73
CA ALA A 17 -17.10 13.07 -8.23
C ALA A 17 -16.12 14.17 -7.77
N ILE A 18 -15.47 13.94 -6.63
CA ILE A 18 -14.12 14.43 -6.44
C ILE A 18 -13.32 13.59 -7.44
N ALA A 19 -12.92 14.19 -8.57
CA ALA A 19 -12.01 13.55 -9.49
C ALA A 19 -10.77 13.15 -8.68
N PRO A 20 -10.46 11.87 -8.51
CA PRO A 20 -9.15 11.49 -8.03
C PRO A 20 -8.19 12.09 -9.03
N GLY A 21 -7.18 12.85 -8.58
CA GLY A 21 -6.06 13.22 -9.43
C GLY A 21 -5.64 11.92 -10.12
N ALA A 22 -5.64 11.91 -11.45
CA ALA A 22 -5.29 10.72 -12.21
C ALA A 22 -3.91 10.29 -11.72
N ARG A 23 -3.85 9.20 -10.93
CA ARG A 23 -2.59 8.63 -10.51
C ARG A 23 -1.84 8.22 -11.77
N ALA A 24 -0.57 8.59 -11.86
CA ALA A 24 0.30 8.16 -12.93
C ALA A 24 0.53 6.65 -12.76
N ALA A 25 -0.38 5.84 -13.29
CA ALA A 25 -0.24 4.39 -13.29
C ALA A 25 0.72 3.97 -14.40
N TRP A 26 1.42 2.86 -14.21
CA TRP A 26 2.17 2.20 -15.26
C TRP A 26 1.31 2.03 -16.53
N GLN A 27 1.85 2.33 -17.69
CA GLN A 27 1.14 2.33 -18.97
C GLN A 27 1.77 1.32 -19.94
N PRO A 28 1.01 0.80 -20.93
CA PRO A 28 1.63 0.11 -22.06
C PRO A 28 2.69 1.01 -22.72
N ASN A 29 3.85 0.46 -23.04
CA ASN A 29 5.03 1.17 -23.59
C ASN A 29 5.83 2.03 -22.59
N GLY A 30 5.53 1.93 -21.31
CA GLY A 30 6.24 2.62 -20.24
C GLY A 30 5.62 3.96 -19.85
N LEU A 31 6.05 4.44 -18.70
CA LEU A 31 5.74 5.73 -18.12
C LEU A 31 6.89 6.68 -18.44
N ASP A 32 6.63 7.86 -18.95
CA ASP A 32 7.66 8.91 -19.05
C ASP A 32 8.16 9.27 -17.66
N VAL A 33 9.46 9.17 -17.41
CA VAL A 33 10.07 9.55 -16.12
C VAL A 33 10.04 11.07 -15.94
N ASP A 34 10.42 11.80 -16.99
CA ASP A 34 10.20 13.24 -17.17
C ASP A 34 9.17 13.43 -18.29
N PRO A 35 8.00 14.05 -18.03
CA PRO A 35 6.96 14.23 -19.04
C PRO A 35 7.30 15.25 -20.13
N THR A 36 8.44 15.93 -20.01
CA THR A 36 8.87 16.93 -21.00
C THR A 36 9.73 16.25 -22.06
N PRO A 37 9.30 16.20 -23.34
CA PRO A 37 10.06 15.54 -24.40
C PRO A 37 11.38 16.27 -24.66
N ARG A 38 12.50 15.64 -24.30
CA ARG A 38 13.86 16.18 -24.40
C ARG A 38 14.84 15.07 -24.80
N TRP A 39 16.05 15.49 -25.20
CA TRP A 39 17.14 14.56 -25.45
C TRP A 39 17.74 14.10 -24.12
N GLN A 40 17.47 12.86 -23.72
CA GLN A 40 17.89 12.27 -22.45
C GLN A 40 18.61 10.96 -22.69
N THR A 41 19.73 10.75 -22.02
CA THR A 41 20.65 9.60 -22.20
C THR A 41 21.20 9.13 -20.87
N GLY A 42 22.10 8.15 -20.87
CA GLY A 42 22.89 7.75 -19.71
C GLY A 42 22.02 7.31 -18.53
N VAL A 43 21.01 6.44 -18.79
CA VAL A 43 20.08 5.98 -17.76
C VAL A 43 20.74 5.02 -16.80
N SER A 44 20.66 5.30 -15.50
CA SER A 44 21.02 4.39 -14.42
C SER A 44 19.86 4.23 -13.47
N VAL A 45 19.67 3.03 -12.88
CA VAL A 45 18.57 2.73 -11.98
C VAL A 45 19.06 1.98 -10.75
N THR A 46 18.34 2.16 -9.64
CA THR A 46 18.53 1.40 -8.41
C THR A 46 17.17 1.16 -7.74
N PRO A 47 16.98 0.05 -6.99
CA PRO A 47 15.73 -0.14 -6.25
C PRO A 47 15.61 0.88 -5.12
N ASP A 48 14.39 1.30 -4.80
CA ASP A 48 14.11 2.22 -3.69
C ASP A 48 13.87 1.51 -2.35
N GLY A 49 13.97 0.17 -2.32
CA GLY A 49 13.71 -0.65 -1.13
C GLY A 49 12.23 -0.84 -0.79
N ALA A 50 11.31 -0.18 -1.51
CA ALA A 50 9.85 -0.24 -1.30
C ALA A 50 9.08 -0.79 -2.52
N GLY A 51 9.77 -1.50 -3.42
CA GLY A 51 9.20 -2.06 -4.65
C GLY A 51 9.11 -1.07 -5.81
N GLY A 52 9.64 0.13 -5.64
CA GLY A 52 9.85 1.15 -6.65
C GLY A 52 11.32 1.27 -7.05
N MET A 53 11.67 2.36 -7.74
CA MET A 53 13.04 2.61 -8.20
C MET A 53 13.40 4.10 -8.18
N ILE A 54 14.71 4.36 -8.11
CA ILE A 54 15.30 5.66 -8.41
C ILE A 54 15.97 5.56 -9.77
N VAL A 55 15.65 6.50 -10.66
CA VAL A 55 16.20 6.62 -12.01
C VAL A 55 17.02 7.90 -12.07
N ALA A 56 18.26 7.83 -12.57
CA ALA A 56 19.04 9.02 -12.94
C ALA A 56 19.30 9.02 -14.44
N TRP A 57 19.41 10.21 -15.01
CA TRP A 57 19.64 10.40 -16.45
C TRP A 57 20.38 11.71 -16.74
N LEU A 58 21.01 11.74 -17.89
CA LEU A 58 21.62 12.93 -18.45
C LEU A 58 20.62 13.66 -19.37
N ASP A 59 20.48 14.96 -19.19
CA ASP A 59 19.53 15.81 -19.91
C ASP A 59 20.26 17.05 -20.49
N ALA A 60 20.20 17.21 -21.79
CA ALA A 60 20.83 18.32 -22.50
C ALA A 60 19.86 19.49 -22.78
N ARG A 61 19.04 19.88 -21.78
CA ARG A 61 17.95 20.86 -21.92
C ARG A 61 18.36 22.27 -22.33
N ASP A 62 19.60 22.67 -22.11
CA ASP A 62 20.18 23.98 -22.46
C ASP A 62 21.42 23.84 -23.36
N GLY A 63 21.65 22.66 -23.93
CA GLY A 63 22.78 22.33 -24.78
C GLY A 63 24.00 21.78 -24.02
N ARG A 64 23.86 21.51 -22.72
CA ARG A 64 24.85 20.87 -21.83
C ARG A 64 24.22 19.70 -21.09
N SER A 65 25.05 18.72 -20.75
CA SER A 65 24.60 17.55 -19.99
C SER A 65 24.43 17.87 -18.49
N HIS A 66 23.21 17.87 -18.03
CA HIS A 66 22.85 17.96 -16.60
C HIS A 66 22.43 16.57 -16.08
N LEU A 67 22.64 16.30 -14.80
CA LEU A 67 22.22 15.07 -14.15
C LEU A 67 20.94 15.31 -13.37
N PHE A 68 19.89 14.57 -13.73
CA PHE A 68 18.61 14.56 -13.07
C PHE A 68 18.33 13.19 -12.43
N ALA A 69 17.44 13.19 -11.45
CA ALA A 69 16.94 11.96 -10.87
C ALA A 69 15.45 12.07 -10.51
N GLN A 70 14.75 10.92 -10.53
CA GLN A 70 13.36 10.78 -10.13
C GLN A 70 13.19 9.48 -9.35
N ARG A 71 12.36 9.50 -8.32
CA ARG A 71 11.91 8.29 -7.63
C ARG A 71 10.50 7.94 -8.06
N LEU A 72 10.31 6.70 -8.50
CA LEU A 72 9.01 6.11 -8.83
C LEU A 72 8.68 5.07 -7.76
N ASP A 73 7.46 5.11 -7.24
CA ASP A 73 6.98 4.07 -6.33
C ASP A 73 6.61 2.77 -7.07
N ALA A 74 6.19 1.75 -6.33
CA ALA A 74 5.79 0.47 -6.86
C ALA A 74 4.62 0.55 -7.87
N TYR A 75 3.84 1.63 -7.85
CA TYR A 75 2.67 1.85 -8.69
C TYR A 75 2.93 2.80 -9.88
N GLY A 76 4.14 3.36 -9.97
CA GLY A 76 4.56 4.29 -11.02
C GLY A 76 4.30 5.76 -10.71
N GLU A 77 3.99 6.10 -9.45
CA GLU A 77 3.85 7.49 -9.03
C GLU A 77 5.23 8.15 -8.89
N ARG A 78 5.38 9.36 -9.40
CA ARG A 78 6.58 10.18 -9.21
C ARG A 78 6.55 10.76 -7.80
N LEU A 79 7.55 10.43 -6.99
CA LEU A 79 7.62 10.88 -5.59
C LEU A 79 8.35 12.21 -5.41
N TRP A 80 9.14 12.63 -6.41
CA TRP A 80 9.85 13.91 -6.42
C TRP A 80 9.19 14.90 -7.38
N ALA A 81 9.87 16.01 -7.70
CA ALA A 81 9.36 17.00 -8.63
C ALA A 81 9.00 16.37 -10.00
N VAL A 82 7.99 16.89 -10.69
CA VAL A 82 7.42 16.29 -11.92
C VAL A 82 8.48 16.04 -13.00
N GLU A 83 9.44 16.97 -13.17
CA GLU A 83 10.56 16.86 -14.13
C GLU A 83 11.82 16.22 -13.51
N GLY A 84 11.69 15.59 -12.32
CA GLY A 84 12.82 15.14 -11.53
C GLY A 84 13.49 16.25 -10.73
N ILE A 85 14.46 15.85 -9.87
CA ILE A 85 15.32 16.78 -9.16
C ILE A 85 16.62 16.94 -9.92
N THR A 86 17.21 18.13 -9.87
CA THR A 86 18.55 18.39 -10.39
C THR A 86 19.59 17.88 -9.41
N VAL A 87 20.37 16.87 -9.80
CA VAL A 87 21.49 16.35 -9.01
C VAL A 87 22.75 17.16 -9.25
N ALA A 88 23.02 17.48 -10.53
CA ALA A 88 24.13 18.34 -10.94
C ALA A 88 23.78 19.14 -12.19
N ALA A 89 24.13 20.42 -12.22
CA ALA A 89 23.91 21.33 -13.34
C ALA A 89 25.18 22.18 -13.61
N PRO A 90 26.20 21.57 -14.21
CA PRO A 90 27.46 22.24 -14.45
C PRO A 90 27.31 23.37 -15.46
N LEU A 91 28.03 24.47 -15.27
CA LEU A 91 28.05 25.61 -16.19
C LEU A 91 29.20 25.53 -17.21
N ASP A 92 30.30 24.90 -16.84
CA ASP A 92 31.55 24.97 -17.61
C ASP A 92 32.11 23.60 -18.03
N TRP A 93 31.51 22.48 -17.59
CA TRP A 93 31.98 21.11 -17.87
C TRP A 93 30.82 20.17 -18.26
N GLU A 94 31.14 18.99 -18.76
CA GLU A 94 30.13 18.00 -19.23
C GLU A 94 30.09 16.79 -18.30
N ILE A 95 28.91 16.21 -18.16
CA ILE A 95 28.72 14.90 -17.49
C ILE A 95 28.62 13.85 -18.59
N VAL A 96 29.46 12.83 -18.52
CA VAL A 96 29.58 11.79 -19.57
C VAL A 96 29.05 10.43 -19.17
N GLU A 97 29.04 10.11 -17.87
CA GLU A 97 28.59 8.82 -17.34
C GLU A 97 28.02 9.00 -15.93
N CYS A 98 27.01 8.21 -15.52
CA CYS A 98 26.54 8.17 -14.14
C CYS A 98 26.17 6.75 -13.70
N SER A 99 26.26 6.51 -12.39
CA SER A 99 25.91 5.25 -11.74
C SER A 99 25.24 5.49 -10.41
N LEU A 100 24.30 4.60 -10.02
CA LEU A 100 23.55 4.65 -8.77
C LEU A 100 23.74 3.40 -7.93
N ALA A 101 23.66 3.57 -6.60
CA ALA A 101 23.48 2.48 -5.65
C ALA A 101 22.46 2.87 -4.59
N PRO A 102 21.61 1.95 -4.08
CA PRO A 102 20.66 2.26 -3.02
C PRO A 102 21.39 2.54 -1.71
N ASP A 103 20.84 3.45 -0.89
CA ASP A 103 21.37 3.73 0.46
C ASP A 103 20.77 2.82 1.55
N GLY A 104 19.75 2.02 1.21
CA GLY A 104 19.01 1.17 2.15
C GLY A 104 17.94 1.90 2.95
N GLU A 105 17.80 3.23 2.82
CA GLU A 105 16.82 4.07 3.52
C GLU A 105 15.80 4.71 2.55
N GLY A 106 15.75 4.23 1.31
CA GLY A 106 14.83 4.71 0.26
C GLY A 106 15.39 5.85 -0.57
N GLY A 107 16.64 6.23 -0.36
CA GLY A 107 17.44 7.15 -1.15
C GLY A 107 18.50 6.42 -1.98
N ALA A 108 19.50 7.17 -2.48
CA ALA A 108 20.57 6.64 -3.31
C ALA A 108 21.86 7.43 -3.22
N TYR A 109 22.98 6.74 -3.34
CA TYR A 109 24.25 7.34 -3.76
C TYR A 109 24.25 7.44 -5.28
N VAL A 110 24.72 8.56 -5.79
CA VAL A 110 24.90 8.83 -7.21
C VAL A 110 26.35 9.25 -7.42
N ALA A 111 27.03 8.66 -8.41
CA ALA A 111 28.35 9.11 -8.84
C ALA A 111 28.31 9.37 -10.34
N TRP A 112 29.12 10.32 -10.82
CA TRP A 112 29.21 10.69 -12.23
C TRP A 112 30.62 11.12 -12.61
N VAL A 113 30.96 10.85 -13.87
CA VAL A 113 32.20 11.29 -14.47
C VAL A 113 32.01 12.67 -15.10
N VAL A 114 32.90 13.56 -14.76
CA VAL A 114 32.96 14.94 -15.30
C VAL A 114 34.13 15.05 -16.27
N GLU A 115 33.89 15.74 -17.42
CA GLU A 115 34.90 16.11 -18.41
C GLU A 115 34.96 17.64 -18.56
N ASP A 116 36.18 18.18 -18.42
CA ASP A 116 36.46 19.60 -18.70
C ASP A 116 37.78 19.73 -19.48
N VAL A 117 37.69 20.07 -20.77
CA VAL A 117 38.85 20.33 -21.67
C VAL A 117 39.89 19.21 -21.63
N GLY A 118 39.44 17.93 -21.51
CA GLY A 118 40.31 16.76 -21.47
C GLY A 118 40.82 16.38 -20.08
N GLU A 119 40.42 17.06 -19.04
CA GLU A 119 40.59 16.62 -17.65
C GLU A 119 39.32 15.86 -17.18
N TYR A 120 39.51 14.81 -16.39
CA TYR A 120 38.42 13.96 -15.89
C TYR A 120 38.54 13.84 -14.39
N TRP A 121 37.40 13.86 -13.71
CA TRP A 121 37.25 13.50 -12.30
C TRP A 121 35.89 12.90 -12.04
N ILE A 122 35.69 12.33 -10.86
CA ILE A 122 34.44 11.78 -10.44
C ILE A 122 33.87 12.65 -9.34
N THR A 123 32.58 12.91 -9.42
CA THR A 123 31.80 13.58 -8.37
C THR A 123 30.69 12.67 -7.90
N SER A 124 30.29 12.82 -6.64
CA SER A 124 29.20 12.04 -6.07
C SER A 124 28.28 12.88 -5.22
N GLN A 125 27.04 12.40 -5.04
CA GLN A 125 26.01 12.97 -4.21
C GLN A 125 25.25 11.86 -3.47
N HIS A 126 24.70 12.19 -2.29
CA HIS A 126 23.79 11.34 -1.56
C HIS A 126 22.41 11.96 -1.58
N LEU A 127 21.41 11.24 -2.09
CA LEU A 127 20.01 11.62 -2.20
C LEU A 127 19.22 10.93 -1.10
N SER A 128 18.43 11.67 -0.32
CA SER A 128 17.48 11.07 0.61
C SER A 128 16.23 10.55 -0.13
N GLY A 129 15.43 9.75 0.55
CA GLY A 129 14.18 9.19 0.00
C GLY A 129 13.15 10.25 -0.43
N ASP A 130 13.20 11.46 0.09
CA ASP A 130 12.35 12.60 -0.31
C ASP A 130 12.96 13.47 -1.42
N GLY A 131 14.16 13.13 -1.91
CA GLY A 131 14.85 13.86 -2.98
C GLY A 131 15.73 15.02 -2.50
N THR A 132 16.00 15.13 -1.21
CA THR A 132 16.93 16.14 -0.68
C THR A 132 18.38 15.74 -0.96
N LEU A 133 19.20 16.67 -1.44
CA LEU A 133 20.66 16.49 -1.56
C LEU A 133 21.28 16.57 -0.16
N LEU A 134 21.89 15.48 0.30
CA LEU A 134 22.45 15.39 1.66
C LEU A 134 23.88 15.92 1.78
N TRP A 135 24.61 15.99 0.67
CA TRP A 135 25.94 16.60 0.60
C TRP A 135 25.87 18.00 -0.03
N PRO A 136 27.00 18.76 -0.12
CA PRO A 136 27.02 20.05 -0.81
C PRO A 136 26.40 19.99 -2.21
N THR A 137 25.79 21.07 -2.66
CA THR A 137 25.04 21.14 -3.93
C THR A 137 25.90 20.74 -5.14
N ASP A 138 27.20 21.02 -5.12
CA ASP A 138 28.14 20.65 -6.19
C ASP A 138 28.66 19.21 -6.04
N GLY A 139 28.19 18.46 -5.01
CA GLY A 139 28.65 17.13 -4.70
C GLY A 139 30.05 17.08 -4.03
N LEU A 140 30.59 15.87 -3.92
CA LEU A 140 31.91 15.59 -3.41
C LEU A 140 32.77 14.99 -4.53
N GLY A 141 33.75 15.78 -5.00
CA GLY A 141 34.66 15.32 -6.03
C GLY A 141 35.75 14.39 -5.48
N PHE A 142 36.17 13.40 -6.28
CA PHE A 142 37.28 12.49 -5.99
C PHE A 142 37.92 11.94 -7.29
N GLY A 143 38.99 11.19 -7.13
CA GLY A 143 39.81 10.67 -8.24
C GLY A 143 40.89 11.63 -8.68
N SER A 144 41.70 11.24 -9.65
CA SER A 144 42.77 12.06 -10.21
C SER A 144 42.19 13.01 -11.26
N SER A 145 42.68 14.22 -11.34
CA SER A 145 42.37 15.16 -12.42
C SER A 145 43.16 14.94 -13.71
N TYR A 146 44.15 14.03 -13.70
CA TYR A 146 45.02 13.72 -14.84
C TYR A 146 44.68 12.34 -15.42
N GLY A 147 44.14 12.27 -16.62
CA GLY A 147 43.83 11.04 -17.33
C GLY A 147 42.35 10.87 -17.68
N TYR A 148 42.05 9.87 -18.52
CA TYR A 148 40.64 9.48 -18.81
C TYR A 148 40.06 8.63 -17.70
N HIS A 149 38.81 8.90 -17.30
CA HIS A 149 38.04 8.08 -16.38
C HIS A 149 36.85 7.50 -17.11
N TYR A 150 36.59 6.20 -17.01
CA TYR A 150 35.48 5.51 -17.63
C TYR A 150 35.11 4.21 -16.89
N GLN A 151 34.00 3.56 -17.28
CA GLN A 151 33.47 2.36 -16.65
C GLN A 151 33.17 2.57 -15.16
N LEU A 152 32.51 3.67 -14.85
CA LEU A 152 32.10 3.97 -13.47
C LEU A 152 31.03 2.98 -13.01
N ALA A 153 31.32 2.23 -11.96
CA ALA A 153 30.39 1.33 -11.29
C ALA A 153 30.17 1.76 -9.84
N LEU A 154 28.95 1.65 -9.36
CA LEU A 154 28.58 1.94 -7.99
C LEU A 154 27.73 0.80 -7.42
N VAL A 155 28.12 0.25 -6.28
CA VAL A 155 27.38 -0.81 -5.59
C VAL A 155 27.17 -0.46 -4.12
N ALA A 156 26.01 -0.78 -3.59
CA ALA A 156 25.75 -0.62 -2.16
C ALA A 156 26.54 -1.61 -1.34
N THR A 157 26.93 -1.22 -0.14
CA THR A 157 27.64 -2.06 0.83
C THR A 157 26.79 -2.24 2.11
N ASP A 158 27.05 -3.30 2.85
CA ASP A 158 26.24 -3.71 4.01
C ASP A 158 26.39 -2.81 5.26
N ASP A 159 27.24 -1.80 5.19
CA ASP A 159 27.46 -0.79 6.25
C ASP A 159 26.65 0.52 6.00
N GLY A 160 25.69 0.49 5.05
CA GLY A 160 24.87 1.65 4.68
C GLY A 160 25.59 2.64 3.76
N GLY A 161 26.79 2.30 3.24
CA GLY A 161 27.54 3.07 2.26
C GLY A 161 27.46 2.49 0.85
N ALA A 162 28.31 3.01 -0.04
CA ALA A 162 28.50 2.48 -1.38
C ALA A 162 30.00 2.41 -1.74
N MET A 163 30.33 1.55 -2.69
CA MET A 163 31.67 1.44 -3.28
C MET A 163 31.58 1.88 -4.74
N ALA A 164 32.29 2.96 -5.07
CA ALA A 164 32.52 3.38 -6.45
C ALA A 164 33.82 2.74 -6.96
N SER A 165 33.85 2.35 -8.24
CA SER A 165 35.04 1.88 -8.92
C SER A 165 35.04 2.44 -10.34
N TRP A 166 36.23 2.73 -10.84
CA TRP A 166 36.42 3.23 -12.19
C TRP A 166 37.77 2.76 -12.76
N VAL A 167 37.86 2.78 -14.07
CA VAL A 167 39.11 2.63 -14.81
C VAL A 167 39.66 4.03 -15.11
N TYR A 168 40.94 4.25 -14.85
CA TYR A 168 41.61 5.50 -15.24
C TYR A 168 42.86 5.21 -16.06
N VAL A 169 43.14 6.07 -17.05
CA VAL A 169 44.34 6.03 -17.88
C VAL A 169 45.13 7.30 -17.61
N ASP A 170 46.32 7.17 -17.00
CA ASP A 170 47.20 8.28 -16.81
C ASP A 170 47.87 8.67 -18.15
N PHE A 171 47.79 9.94 -18.54
CA PHE A 171 48.41 10.43 -19.80
C PHE A 171 49.92 10.30 -19.85
N THR A 172 50.57 10.00 -18.74
CA THR A 172 52.03 9.87 -18.63
C THR A 172 52.50 8.44 -18.94
N TYR A 173 51.69 7.42 -18.57
CA TYR A 173 52.06 5.99 -18.61
C TYR A 173 51.30 5.20 -19.68
N GLU A 174 50.18 5.70 -20.21
CA GLU A 174 49.34 5.11 -21.26
C GLU A 174 48.70 3.74 -20.91
N ASP A 175 48.87 3.25 -19.67
CA ASP A 175 48.22 2.04 -19.15
C ASP A 175 46.93 2.37 -18.39
N ALA A 176 46.00 1.41 -18.42
CA ALA A 176 44.74 1.51 -17.74
C ALA A 176 44.77 0.80 -16.38
N ASP A 177 44.47 1.51 -15.31
CA ASP A 177 44.46 1.02 -13.95
C ASP A 177 43.05 1.07 -13.34
N ILE A 178 42.84 0.40 -12.21
CA ILE A 178 41.57 0.40 -11.49
C ILE A 178 41.73 1.10 -10.14
N ALA A 179 40.81 2.01 -9.87
CA ALA A 179 40.68 2.67 -8.58
C ALA A 179 39.29 2.54 -8.00
N ALA A 180 39.18 2.76 -6.69
CA ALA A 180 37.91 2.73 -5.97
C ALA A 180 37.83 3.83 -4.91
N MET A 181 36.56 4.18 -4.54
CA MET A 181 36.23 5.11 -3.47
C MET A 181 35.08 4.55 -2.63
N LYS A 182 35.23 4.61 -1.32
CA LYS A 182 34.17 4.34 -0.37
C LYS A 182 33.34 5.60 -0.13
N LEU A 183 32.03 5.51 -0.35
CA LEU A 183 31.05 6.54 -0.02
C LEU A 183 30.33 6.13 1.26
N LEU A 184 30.15 7.05 2.20
CA LEU A 184 29.44 6.84 3.47
C LEU A 184 28.36 7.91 3.62
N PRO A 185 27.34 7.75 4.45
CA PRO A 185 26.32 8.77 4.66
C PRO A 185 26.88 10.16 4.99
N GLY A 186 28.01 10.23 5.69
CA GLY A 186 28.70 11.48 6.08
C GLY A 186 29.65 12.05 5.04
N GLY A 187 29.87 11.40 3.89
CA GLY A 187 30.82 11.85 2.84
C GLY A 187 31.76 10.76 2.34
N LEU A 188 32.92 11.16 1.85
CA LEU A 188 33.95 10.23 1.37
C LEU A 188 34.55 9.43 2.54
N GLY A 189 34.61 8.12 2.41
CA GLY A 189 35.18 7.21 3.42
C GLY A 189 36.68 7.11 3.38
N TRP A 190 37.30 7.45 2.22
CA TRP A 190 38.75 7.38 1.98
C TRP A 190 39.32 8.74 1.56
N PRO A 191 40.66 8.87 1.41
CA PRO A 191 41.27 10.09 0.85
C PRO A 191 40.74 10.42 -0.53
N ILE A 192 40.71 11.71 -0.88
CA ILE A 192 40.13 12.22 -2.13
C ILE A 192 40.70 11.57 -3.40
N SER A 193 41.91 11.07 -3.38
CA SER A 193 42.53 10.33 -4.49
C SER A 193 41.87 8.96 -4.75
N GLY A 194 41.06 8.46 -3.81
CA GLY A 194 40.61 7.06 -3.81
C GLY A 194 41.75 6.10 -3.38
N VAL A 195 41.50 4.82 -3.57
CA VAL A 195 42.42 3.71 -3.36
C VAL A 195 42.62 2.98 -4.69
N VAL A 196 43.87 2.76 -5.05
CA VAL A 196 44.21 1.95 -6.21
C VAL A 196 43.89 0.48 -5.92
N VAL A 197 43.11 -0.15 -6.76
CA VAL A 197 42.77 -1.58 -6.70
C VAL A 197 43.88 -2.39 -7.39
N SER A 198 44.30 -1.94 -8.56
CA SER A 198 45.43 -2.50 -9.30
C SER A 198 46.15 -1.42 -10.09
N ASP A 199 47.51 -1.43 -10.05
CA ASP A 199 48.42 -0.56 -10.78
C ASP A 199 49.53 -1.39 -11.45
N ALA A 200 49.14 -2.60 -11.92
CA ALA A 200 50.11 -3.46 -12.61
C ALA A 200 50.54 -2.83 -13.96
N SER A 201 51.76 -3.13 -14.42
CA SER A 201 52.41 -2.51 -15.58
C SER A 201 51.78 -2.86 -16.94
N SER A 202 50.47 -3.13 -16.98
CA SER A 202 49.69 -3.43 -18.18
C SER A 202 48.22 -3.03 -17.93
N ASP A 203 47.45 -2.98 -18.99
CA ASP A 203 46.05 -2.59 -18.90
C ASP A 203 45.24 -3.48 -17.99
N GLN A 204 44.55 -2.87 -17.04
CA GLN A 204 43.44 -3.47 -16.30
C GLN A 204 42.10 -2.82 -16.72
N ARG A 205 41.16 -3.63 -17.14
CA ARG A 205 39.92 -3.14 -17.79
C ARG A 205 38.71 -3.96 -17.37
N PHE A 206 37.52 -3.46 -17.72
CA PHE A 206 36.25 -4.15 -17.57
C PHE A 206 35.98 -4.62 -16.15
N VAL A 207 36.08 -3.69 -15.19
CA VAL A 207 35.89 -4.00 -13.77
C VAL A 207 34.41 -4.24 -13.46
N SER A 208 34.14 -5.37 -12.80
CA SER A 208 32.85 -5.68 -12.19
C SER A 208 33.00 -5.68 -10.67
N VAL A 209 32.15 -4.93 -9.96
CA VAL A 209 32.25 -4.75 -8.51
C VAL A 209 31.15 -5.53 -7.81
N VAL A 210 31.53 -6.29 -6.77
CA VAL A 210 30.59 -7.09 -5.98
C VAL A 210 30.76 -6.75 -4.50
N PRO A 211 29.69 -6.43 -3.76
CA PRO A 211 29.76 -6.14 -2.33
C PRO A 211 30.36 -7.31 -1.55
N ARG A 212 31.24 -6.99 -0.57
CA ARG A 212 31.82 -7.93 0.38
C ARG A 212 31.36 -7.56 1.78
N ALA A 213 31.07 -8.57 2.60
CA ALA A 213 30.65 -8.38 3.98
C ALA A 213 31.62 -7.50 4.78
N GLY A 214 31.08 -6.63 5.65
CA GLY A 214 31.84 -5.69 6.46
C GLY A 214 32.20 -4.40 5.72
N GLY A 215 31.39 -3.97 4.74
CA GLY A 215 31.52 -2.68 4.03
C GLY A 215 32.58 -2.65 2.95
N GLY A 216 33.17 -3.80 2.59
CA GLY A 216 34.16 -3.93 1.51
C GLY A 216 33.56 -4.28 0.15
N ALA A 217 34.42 -4.54 -0.84
CA ALA A 217 34.03 -5.04 -2.15
C ALA A 217 35.07 -5.96 -2.79
N PHE A 218 34.60 -6.85 -3.66
CA PHE A 218 35.39 -7.58 -4.62
C PHE A 218 35.39 -6.85 -5.96
N PHE A 219 36.54 -6.90 -6.66
CA PHE A 219 36.75 -6.34 -7.98
C PHE A 219 37.18 -7.48 -8.89
N VAL A 220 36.39 -7.74 -9.94
CA VAL A 220 36.71 -8.76 -10.96
C VAL A 220 37.00 -8.03 -12.25
N TYR A 221 38.19 -8.24 -12.80
CA TYR A 221 38.67 -7.48 -13.94
C TYR A 221 39.55 -8.32 -14.87
N GLU A 222 39.77 -7.81 -16.07
CA GLU A 222 40.75 -8.29 -17.03
C GLU A 222 42.09 -7.66 -16.70
N ASP A 223 43.15 -8.47 -16.64
CA ASP A 223 44.54 -8.01 -16.38
C ASP A 223 45.49 -8.56 -17.46
N GLY A 224 46.10 -7.65 -18.19
CA GLY A 224 47.12 -7.97 -19.23
C GLY A 224 48.51 -8.29 -18.72
N GLN A 225 48.73 -8.25 -17.39
CA GLN A 225 50.06 -8.36 -16.78
C GLN A 225 50.76 -9.71 -17.05
N PHE A 226 50.03 -10.80 -17.12
CA PHE A 226 50.61 -12.13 -17.07
C PHE A 226 51.14 -12.62 -18.44
N ASP A 227 50.46 -12.29 -19.55
CA ASP A 227 50.89 -12.75 -20.89
C ASP A 227 50.50 -11.86 -22.08
N PHE A 228 50.06 -10.60 -21.84
CA PHE A 228 49.52 -9.69 -22.87
C PHE A 228 48.24 -10.16 -23.58
N SER A 229 47.67 -11.28 -23.13
CA SER A 229 46.46 -11.83 -23.74
C SER A 229 45.19 -11.63 -22.86
N GLY A 230 45.36 -11.07 -21.66
CA GLY A 230 44.30 -10.83 -20.68
C GLY A 230 43.96 -12.08 -19.87
N ASP A 231 43.97 -11.96 -18.55
CA ASP A 231 43.57 -12.96 -17.59
C ASP A 231 42.43 -12.40 -16.71
N ILE A 232 41.63 -13.26 -16.13
CA ILE A 232 40.59 -12.83 -15.18
C ILE A 232 41.09 -12.90 -13.76
N VAL A 233 41.03 -11.78 -13.07
CA VAL A 233 41.57 -11.60 -11.72
C VAL A 233 40.48 -11.12 -10.78
N VAL A 234 40.53 -11.57 -9.51
CA VAL A 234 39.70 -11.09 -8.41
C VAL A 234 40.56 -10.46 -7.35
N HIS A 235 40.27 -9.23 -6.98
CA HIS A 235 40.90 -8.56 -5.85
C HIS A 235 39.82 -8.07 -4.89
N ALA A 236 40.18 -7.79 -3.63
CA ALA A 236 39.22 -7.30 -2.65
C ALA A 236 39.84 -6.23 -1.75
N LEU A 237 39.02 -5.21 -1.48
CA LEU A 237 39.29 -4.20 -0.46
C LEU A 237 38.27 -4.32 0.68
N ASN A 238 38.70 -4.07 1.91
CA ASN A 238 37.81 -3.91 3.04
C ASN A 238 37.26 -2.47 3.15
N ALA A 239 36.42 -2.19 4.13
CA ALA A 239 35.83 -0.86 4.33
C ALA A 239 36.87 0.24 4.56
N ALA A 240 38.04 -0.10 5.08
CA ALA A 240 39.16 0.84 5.31
C ALA A 240 40.02 1.07 4.06
N GLY A 241 39.71 0.44 2.92
CA GLY A 241 40.51 0.53 1.70
C GLY A 241 41.78 -0.32 1.69
N SER A 242 41.88 -1.30 2.60
CA SER A 242 43.06 -2.18 2.67
C SER A 242 42.82 -3.51 1.97
N ALA A 243 43.76 -3.98 1.20
CA ALA A 243 43.79 -5.30 0.59
C ALA A 243 44.16 -6.36 1.65
N ASP A 244 43.20 -6.85 2.41
CA ASP A 244 43.43 -7.82 3.49
C ASP A 244 43.02 -9.27 3.08
N TRP A 245 42.26 -9.41 2.02
CA TRP A 245 41.80 -10.70 1.49
C TRP A 245 42.97 -11.46 0.86
N LEU A 246 43.09 -12.74 1.16
CA LEU A 246 44.20 -13.63 0.73
C LEU A 246 45.62 -13.05 1.03
N GLY A 247 45.74 -12.24 2.10
CA GLY A 247 47.01 -11.57 2.44
C GLY A 247 47.37 -10.41 1.50
N GLY A 248 46.38 -9.84 0.79
CA GLY A 248 46.54 -8.74 -0.14
C GLY A 248 47.02 -9.13 -1.54
N VAL A 249 47.01 -10.44 -1.85
CA VAL A 249 47.37 -10.94 -3.17
C VAL A 249 46.14 -11.15 -4.04
N PRO A 250 46.05 -10.55 -5.24
CA PRO A 250 44.98 -10.83 -6.18
C PRO A 250 44.85 -12.32 -6.53
N LEU A 251 43.63 -12.82 -6.65
CA LEU A 251 43.34 -14.20 -7.05
C LEU A 251 43.21 -14.28 -8.57
N GLN A 252 44.12 -14.94 -9.24
CA GLN A 252 44.03 -15.23 -10.67
C GLN A 252 43.07 -16.39 -10.90
N LEU A 253 41.95 -16.18 -11.63
CA LEU A 253 40.96 -17.21 -11.98
C LEU A 253 41.37 -17.99 -13.22
N THR A 254 42.12 -17.36 -14.13
CA THR A 254 42.58 -17.96 -15.38
C THR A 254 44.08 -17.87 -15.49
N THR A 255 44.65 -18.86 -16.16
CA THR A 255 46.11 -18.95 -16.44
C THR A 255 46.29 -19.59 -17.80
N GLY A 256 47.17 -19.08 -18.60
CA GLY A 256 47.49 -19.66 -19.94
C GLY A 256 47.56 -18.57 -21.00
N ASN A 257 47.97 -18.98 -22.22
CA ASN A 257 48.28 -18.06 -23.31
C ASN A 257 47.04 -17.71 -24.19
N ALA A 258 45.85 -18.02 -23.74
CA ALA A 258 44.62 -17.66 -24.44
C ALA A 258 44.02 -16.40 -23.87
N THR A 259 43.39 -15.58 -24.65
CA THR A 259 42.75 -14.35 -24.21
C THR A 259 41.47 -14.64 -23.43
N GLN A 260 41.39 -14.10 -22.19
CA GLN A 260 40.15 -14.02 -21.40
C GLN A 260 39.81 -12.56 -21.15
N TYR A 261 38.58 -12.17 -21.36
CA TYR A 261 38.18 -10.78 -21.36
C TYR A 261 36.69 -10.57 -21.08
N LEU A 262 36.28 -9.31 -20.85
CA LEU A 262 34.91 -8.90 -20.55
C LEU A 262 34.30 -9.68 -19.39
N PRO A 263 34.94 -9.74 -18.22
CA PRO A 263 34.35 -10.38 -17.06
C PRO A 263 33.14 -9.63 -16.55
N VAL A 264 32.12 -10.39 -16.11
CA VAL A 264 30.98 -9.92 -15.35
C VAL A 264 30.88 -10.71 -14.06
N ALA A 265 30.41 -10.08 -12.96
CA ALA A 265 30.31 -10.75 -11.69
C ALA A 265 29.06 -10.32 -10.91
N CYS A 266 28.58 -11.20 -10.05
CA CYS A 266 27.49 -10.93 -9.11
C CYS A 266 27.73 -11.61 -7.77
N SER A 267 27.08 -11.14 -6.70
CA SER A 267 27.14 -11.77 -5.39
C SER A 267 26.56 -13.18 -5.43
N ASP A 268 27.14 -14.10 -4.66
CA ASP A 268 26.59 -15.45 -4.48
C ASP A 268 25.59 -15.56 -3.33
N GLY A 269 25.27 -14.45 -2.67
CA GLY A 269 24.38 -14.39 -1.51
C GLY A 269 24.98 -14.99 -0.22
N GLN A 270 26.20 -15.54 -0.29
CA GLN A 270 26.88 -16.23 0.84
C GLN A 270 28.23 -15.60 1.19
N GLY A 271 28.47 -14.36 0.74
CA GLY A 271 29.68 -13.59 0.99
C GLY A 271 30.81 -13.83 0.00
N GLY A 272 30.54 -14.54 -1.10
CA GLY A 272 31.41 -14.73 -2.26
C GLY A 272 30.79 -14.16 -3.53
N LEU A 273 31.28 -14.63 -4.69
CA LEU A 273 30.82 -14.17 -5.99
C LEU A 273 30.79 -15.29 -7.04
N TYR A 274 30.00 -15.08 -8.09
CA TYR A 274 30.14 -15.73 -9.38
C TYR A 274 30.73 -14.76 -10.37
N ALA A 275 31.60 -15.28 -11.25
CA ALA A 275 32.15 -14.53 -12.38
C ALA A 275 31.96 -15.34 -13.67
N ALA A 276 31.69 -14.67 -14.78
CA ALA A 276 31.64 -15.23 -16.12
C ALA A 276 32.41 -14.33 -17.09
N TRP A 277 32.98 -14.93 -18.14
CA TRP A 277 33.85 -14.21 -19.08
C TRP A 277 33.86 -14.86 -20.47
N LEU A 278 34.37 -14.13 -21.46
CA LEU A 278 34.73 -14.65 -22.76
C LEU A 278 36.12 -15.27 -22.71
N ASP A 279 36.29 -16.42 -23.39
CA ASP A 279 37.53 -17.21 -23.39
C ASP A 279 37.84 -17.78 -24.76
N SER A 280 38.98 -17.43 -25.34
CA SER A 280 39.34 -17.80 -26.69
C SER A 280 40.20 -19.09 -26.80
N ARG A 281 40.34 -19.88 -25.71
CA ARG A 281 41.21 -21.06 -25.66
C ARG A 281 40.89 -22.13 -26.72
N ASN A 282 39.68 -22.17 -27.23
CA ASN A 282 39.23 -23.14 -28.26
C ASN A 282 39.29 -22.58 -29.69
N GLY A 283 39.82 -21.36 -29.87
CA GLY A 283 39.97 -20.68 -31.16
C GLY A 283 38.77 -19.86 -31.61
N ASN A 284 37.75 -19.72 -30.76
CA ASN A 284 36.63 -18.80 -30.86
C ASN A 284 36.28 -18.35 -29.44
N ASP A 285 35.48 -17.32 -29.31
CA ASP A 285 35.05 -16.85 -28.02
C ASP A 285 33.96 -17.77 -27.48
N ASP A 286 34.24 -18.37 -26.35
CA ASP A 286 33.38 -19.28 -25.61
C ASP A 286 33.02 -18.63 -24.24
N ILE A 287 31.98 -19.14 -23.57
CA ILE A 287 31.58 -18.65 -22.24
C ILE A 287 32.09 -19.62 -21.17
N TYR A 288 32.85 -19.07 -20.23
CA TYR A 288 33.30 -19.73 -19.02
C TYR A 288 32.85 -19.02 -17.77
N ALA A 289 32.78 -19.73 -16.64
CA ALA A 289 32.42 -19.15 -15.36
C ALA A 289 33.09 -19.87 -14.18
N ALA A 290 33.24 -19.18 -13.07
CA ALA A 290 33.68 -19.71 -11.79
C ALA A 290 32.88 -19.12 -10.63
N ARG A 291 32.88 -19.80 -9.48
CA ARG A 291 32.45 -19.24 -8.21
C ARG A 291 33.64 -19.11 -7.29
N VAL A 292 33.73 -17.96 -6.61
CA VAL A 292 34.74 -17.70 -5.59
C VAL A 292 34.02 -17.51 -4.26
N THR A 293 34.38 -18.31 -3.27
CA THR A 293 33.81 -18.16 -1.92
C THR A 293 34.42 -16.96 -1.20
N GLY A 294 33.79 -16.48 -0.13
CA GLY A 294 34.26 -15.32 0.63
C GLY A 294 35.67 -15.48 1.22
N ASP A 295 36.12 -16.72 1.45
CA ASP A 295 37.49 -17.08 1.89
C ASP A 295 38.46 -17.33 0.74
N GLY A 296 38.06 -17.19 -0.52
CA GLY A 296 38.90 -17.26 -1.70
C GLY A 296 39.02 -18.65 -2.33
N ALA A 297 38.21 -19.64 -1.95
CA ALA A 297 38.22 -20.91 -2.64
C ALA A 297 37.49 -20.81 -3.99
N VAL A 298 38.16 -21.24 -5.07
CA VAL A 298 37.56 -21.29 -6.39
C VAL A 298 36.82 -22.62 -6.57
N LEU A 299 35.56 -22.55 -6.88
CA LEU A 299 34.69 -23.70 -7.17
C LEU A 299 34.44 -23.81 -8.67
N GLY A 300 34.38 -25.05 -9.15
CA GLY A 300 34.27 -25.39 -10.55
C GLY A 300 35.57 -26.02 -11.10
N ALA A 301 35.72 -25.98 -12.42
CA ALA A 301 36.93 -26.51 -13.10
C ALA A 301 38.07 -25.47 -12.99
N THR A 302 39.32 -25.95 -13.05
CA THR A 302 40.53 -25.09 -13.17
C THR A 302 40.39 -24.23 -14.44
N ASN A 303 40.70 -22.93 -14.33
CA ASN A 303 40.51 -21.97 -15.39
C ASN A 303 39.04 -21.79 -15.83
N GLY A 304 38.06 -22.03 -14.93
CA GLY A 304 36.62 -21.88 -15.16
C GLY A 304 35.92 -23.12 -15.70
N THR A 305 34.62 -23.22 -15.36
CA THR A 305 33.71 -24.22 -15.91
C THR A 305 33.17 -23.73 -17.23
N ALA A 306 33.22 -24.59 -18.26
CA ALA A 306 32.66 -24.29 -19.57
C ALA A 306 31.13 -24.16 -19.46
N ILE A 307 30.58 -23.05 -19.86
CA ILE A 307 29.16 -22.74 -19.91
C ILE A 307 28.63 -23.00 -21.33
N CYS A 308 29.36 -22.47 -22.32
CA CYS A 308 29.13 -22.71 -23.75
C CYS A 308 30.46 -22.80 -24.48
N THR A 309 30.63 -23.85 -25.26
CA THR A 309 31.76 -24.09 -26.15
C THR A 309 31.29 -24.46 -27.57
N GLN A 310 30.20 -23.88 -27.99
CA GLN A 310 29.62 -24.07 -29.30
C GLN A 310 30.46 -23.34 -30.38
N SER A 311 30.52 -23.90 -31.55
CA SER A 311 31.24 -23.26 -32.67
C SER A 311 30.60 -21.90 -33.03
N GLY A 312 31.43 -20.91 -33.23
CA GLY A 312 31.04 -19.50 -33.47
C GLY A 312 31.47 -18.60 -32.33
N TYR A 313 31.47 -17.30 -32.55
CA TYR A 313 31.84 -16.31 -31.51
C TYR A 313 30.66 -15.98 -30.65
N GLN A 314 30.64 -16.41 -29.39
CA GLN A 314 29.63 -16.00 -28.41
C GLN A 314 29.85 -14.54 -28.04
N GLY A 315 28.74 -13.80 -27.80
CA GLY A 315 28.78 -12.43 -27.28
C GLY A 315 29.06 -12.37 -25.80
N PRO A 316 29.31 -11.15 -25.26
CA PRO A 316 29.64 -10.94 -23.85
C PRO A 316 28.58 -11.53 -22.92
N PRO A 317 28.99 -12.27 -21.86
CA PRO A 317 28.05 -12.81 -20.89
C PRO A 317 27.44 -11.72 -20.00
N GLN A 318 26.25 -12.05 -19.48
CA GLN A 318 25.63 -11.38 -18.35
C GLN A 318 25.33 -12.43 -17.28
N ILE A 319 25.38 -12.07 -15.98
CA ILE A 319 25.22 -13.03 -14.89
C ILE A 319 24.37 -12.46 -13.76
N VAL A 320 23.47 -13.27 -13.22
CA VAL A 320 22.79 -13.05 -11.93
C VAL A 320 22.78 -14.34 -11.15
N ALA A 321 22.67 -14.23 -9.82
CA ALA A 321 22.67 -15.38 -8.95
C ALA A 321 21.66 -15.24 -7.81
N ASP A 322 21.36 -16.39 -7.21
CA ASP A 322 20.76 -16.53 -5.90
C ASP A 322 21.57 -17.54 -5.05
N GLU A 323 21.07 -17.85 -3.86
CA GLU A 323 21.73 -18.79 -2.95
C GLU A 323 21.88 -20.21 -3.50
N SER A 324 21.12 -20.57 -4.55
CA SER A 324 21.08 -21.90 -5.14
C SER A 324 21.94 -22.07 -6.38
N GLY A 325 22.45 -20.97 -6.95
CA GLY A 325 23.27 -20.98 -8.17
C GLY A 325 23.19 -19.68 -8.96
N ALA A 326 23.68 -19.70 -10.20
CA ALA A 326 23.68 -18.54 -11.09
C ALA A 326 23.08 -18.89 -12.46
N ILE A 327 22.56 -17.87 -13.14
CA ILE A 327 22.18 -17.89 -14.55
C ILE A 327 23.12 -16.98 -15.31
N VAL A 328 23.71 -17.52 -16.38
CA VAL A 328 24.54 -16.79 -17.34
C VAL A 328 23.73 -16.73 -18.64
N ALA A 329 23.64 -15.56 -19.25
CA ALA A 329 23.02 -15.34 -20.56
C ALA A 329 24.04 -14.70 -21.51
N TRP A 330 23.95 -15.02 -22.80
CA TRP A 330 24.86 -14.54 -23.85
C TRP A 330 24.20 -14.54 -25.23
N ASP A 331 24.82 -13.84 -26.16
CA ASP A 331 24.42 -13.85 -27.56
C ASP A 331 25.17 -14.99 -28.30
N ASP A 332 24.44 -15.79 -29.09
CA ASP A 332 24.96 -17.02 -29.72
C ASP A 332 24.56 -17.08 -31.19
N PRO A 333 25.52 -17.24 -32.12
CA PRO A 333 25.26 -17.26 -33.56
C PRO A 333 24.92 -18.65 -34.15
N ARG A 334 24.74 -19.69 -33.32
CA ARG A 334 24.61 -21.10 -33.77
C ARG A 334 23.40 -21.34 -34.67
N SER A 335 22.38 -20.50 -34.63
CA SER A 335 21.19 -20.57 -35.49
C SER A 335 21.37 -19.94 -36.87
N GLY A 336 22.51 -19.24 -37.10
CA GLY A 336 22.77 -18.44 -38.30
C GLY A 336 22.54 -16.95 -38.12
N THR A 337 21.87 -16.53 -37.04
CA THR A 337 21.75 -15.17 -36.53
C THR A 337 22.13 -15.18 -35.07
N TYR A 338 22.40 -14.02 -34.48
CA TYR A 338 22.58 -13.95 -33.04
C TYR A 338 21.23 -14.10 -32.33
N ASP A 339 21.16 -15.09 -31.46
CA ASP A 339 20.04 -15.35 -30.56
C ASP A 339 20.51 -15.35 -29.12
N VAL A 340 19.57 -15.10 -28.18
CA VAL A 340 19.89 -15.11 -26.75
C VAL A 340 19.78 -16.51 -26.20
N TYR A 341 20.86 -17.00 -25.60
CA TYR A 341 20.94 -18.26 -24.87
C TYR A 341 21.23 -18.05 -23.40
N CYS A 342 20.86 -19.04 -22.58
CA CYS A 342 21.22 -19.02 -21.16
C CYS A 342 21.55 -20.41 -20.62
N GLN A 343 22.36 -20.46 -19.58
CA GLN A 343 22.67 -21.66 -18.80
C GLN A 343 22.57 -21.34 -17.32
N ARG A 344 22.04 -22.28 -16.56
CA ARG A 344 22.07 -22.23 -15.09
C ARG A 344 23.18 -23.14 -14.57
N VAL A 345 23.92 -22.65 -13.59
CA VAL A 345 24.88 -23.45 -12.83
C VAL A 345 24.44 -23.56 -11.37
N THR A 346 24.70 -24.71 -10.76
CA THR A 346 24.52 -24.89 -9.31
C THR A 346 25.58 -24.14 -8.53
N TYR A 347 25.44 -24.05 -7.20
CA TYR A 347 26.47 -23.49 -6.32
C TYR A 347 27.85 -24.19 -6.41
N LEU A 348 27.90 -25.46 -6.91
CA LEU A 348 29.13 -26.20 -7.21
C LEU A 348 29.60 -26.05 -8.67
N MET A 349 29.04 -25.10 -9.41
CA MET A 349 29.36 -24.82 -10.81
C MET A 349 28.99 -25.97 -11.78
N SER A 350 28.05 -26.83 -11.43
CA SER A 350 27.54 -27.86 -12.37
C SER A 350 26.44 -27.26 -13.25
N PRO A 351 26.55 -27.33 -14.61
CA PRO A 351 25.48 -26.91 -15.52
C PRO A 351 24.17 -27.67 -15.25
N VAL A 352 23.04 -26.99 -15.28
CA VAL A 352 21.70 -27.52 -14.96
C VAL A 352 20.89 -27.76 -16.24
N PHE A 353 20.94 -26.83 -17.19
CA PHE A 353 20.21 -26.94 -18.45
C PHE A 353 20.97 -27.83 -19.45
N ALA A 354 20.44 -27.96 -20.67
CA ALA A 354 21.10 -28.71 -21.73
C ALA A 354 22.54 -28.21 -21.97
N ALA A 355 23.43 -29.08 -22.45
CA ALA A 355 24.81 -28.72 -22.76
C ALA A 355 24.83 -27.52 -23.73
N ASN A 356 25.71 -26.54 -23.45
CA ASN A 356 25.80 -25.29 -24.18
C ASN A 356 24.57 -24.41 -24.08
N GLY A 357 23.73 -24.57 -23.04
CA GLY A 357 22.57 -23.71 -22.75
C GLY A 357 21.32 -23.99 -23.57
N ILE A 358 20.28 -23.22 -23.23
CA ILE A 358 18.98 -23.26 -23.91
C ILE A 358 18.65 -21.89 -24.51
N PRO A 359 17.89 -21.81 -25.61
CA PRO A 359 17.48 -20.55 -26.18
C PRO A 359 16.43 -19.87 -25.33
N VAL A 360 16.58 -18.57 -25.13
CA VAL A 360 15.64 -17.67 -24.42
C VAL A 360 14.46 -17.33 -25.33
N CYS A 361 14.74 -17.00 -26.58
CA CYS A 361 13.78 -16.86 -27.67
C CYS A 361 14.24 -17.70 -28.88
N ASP A 362 13.36 -17.94 -29.85
CA ASP A 362 13.64 -18.81 -30.99
C ASP A 362 12.99 -18.23 -32.26
N LEU A 363 13.42 -17.03 -32.63
CA LEU A 363 12.92 -16.29 -33.79
C LEU A 363 14.01 -16.16 -34.84
N PRO A 364 13.65 -16.17 -36.14
CA PRO A 364 14.62 -16.01 -37.23
C PRO A 364 15.03 -14.53 -37.41
N VAL A 365 15.25 -13.81 -36.33
CA VAL A 365 15.70 -12.41 -36.30
C VAL A 365 16.84 -12.27 -35.31
N GLN A 366 17.72 -11.30 -35.54
CA GLN A 366 18.81 -11.03 -34.63
C GLN A 366 18.27 -10.55 -33.29
N SER A 367 18.64 -11.22 -32.20
CA SER A 367 18.35 -10.87 -30.84
C SER A 367 19.65 -10.68 -30.06
N VAL A 368 19.72 -9.62 -29.22
CA VAL A 368 20.92 -9.28 -28.47
C VAL A 368 20.54 -9.03 -27.01
N THR A 369 21.28 -9.66 -26.09
CA THR A 369 21.08 -9.51 -24.64
C THR A 369 21.36 -8.05 -24.22
N THR A 370 20.47 -7.50 -23.43
CA THR A 370 20.63 -6.14 -22.86
C THR A 370 20.97 -6.23 -21.37
N GLY A 371 20.45 -7.23 -20.68
CA GLY A 371 20.71 -7.46 -19.25
C GLY A 371 19.76 -8.52 -18.68
N LEU A 372 19.94 -8.84 -17.41
CA LEU A 372 19.06 -9.76 -16.71
C LEU A 372 18.94 -9.42 -15.22
N VAL A 373 17.84 -9.90 -14.62
CA VAL A 373 17.55 -9.72 -13.20
C VAL A 373 17.13 -11.07 -12.63
N ALA A 374 17.62 -11.44 -11.44
CA ALA A 374 17.20 -12.66 -10.75
C ALA A 374 15.71 -12.60 -10.38
N ASP A 375 14.97 -13.71 -10.55
CA ASP A 375 13.54 -13.80 -10.22
C ASP A 375 13.26 -14.19 -8.76
N GLY A 376 14.32 -14.31 -7.93
CA GLY A 376 14.24 -14.71 -6.53
C GLY A 376 13.86 -16.17 -6.27
N THR A 377 13.73 -17.00 -7.33
CA THR A 377 13.33 -18.42 -7.22
C THR A 377 14.25 -19.39 -7.97
N GLY A 378 15.49 -18.96 -8.25
CA GLY A 378 16.48 -19.72 -9.03
C GLY A 378 16.38 -19.52 -10.53
N GLY A 379 15.50 -18.65 -10.99
CA GLY A 379 15.31 -18.24 -12.37
C GLY A 379 15.83 -16.83 -12.65
N ALA A 380 15.61 -16.32 -13.86
CA ALA A 380 15.93 -14.95 -14.25
C ALA A 380 14.92 -14.40 -15.26
N ILE A 381 14.75 -13.08 -15.23
CA ILE A 381 14.12 -12.31 -16.31
C ILE A 381 15.25 -11.76 -17.17
N ILE A 382 15.27 -12.17 -18.44
CA ILE A 382 16.28 -11.79 -19.41
C ILE A 382 15.69 -10.76 -20.35
N VAL A 383 16.34 -9.60 -20.45
CA VAL A 383 15.97 -8.50 -21.33
C VAL A 383 16.86 -8.54 -22.58
N PHE A 384 16.23 -8.46 -23.72
CA PHE A 384 16.92 -8.48 -25.02
C PHE A 384 16.23 -7.53 -26.00
N ARG A 385 16.97 -7.12 -26.99
CA ARG A 385 16.45 -6.33 -28.10
C ARG A 385 16.44 -7.17 -29.36
N ASP A 386 15.40 -7.04 -30.18
CA ASP A 386 15.35 -7.66 -31.49
C ASP A 386 14.61 -6.82 -32.52
N SER A 387 14.70 -7.20 -33.76
CA SER A 387 14.15 -6.46 -34.92
C SER A 387 12.85 -7.06 -35.48
N ARG A 388 12.12 -7.88 -34.69
CA ARG A 388 10.88 -8.54 -35.16
C ARG A 388 9.78 -7.56 -35.58
N ALA A 389 9.77 -6.35 -35.02
CA ALA A 389 8.82 -5.30 -35.37
C ALA A 389 9.19 -4.50 -36.64
N GLY A 390 10.32 -4.78 -37.30
CA GLY A 390 10.76 -4.11 -38.52
C GLY A 390 12.23 -3.70 -38.51
N SER A 391 12.54 -2.47 -38.91
CA SER A 391 13.92 -1.96 -39.00
C SER A 391 14.46 -1.37 -37.70
N SER A 392 13.63 -1.23 -36.66
CA SER A 392 13.99 -0.77 -35.32
C SER A 392 14.13 -1.92 -34.35
N TYR A 393 15.00 -1.76 -33.36
CA TYR A 393 15.15 -2.71 -32.28
C TYR A 393 14.27 -2.31 -31.11
N ASP A 394 13.30 -3.16 -30.76
CA ASP A 394 12.47 -3.06 -29.58
C ASP A 394 13.00 -3.95 -28.44
N LEU A 395 12.68 -3.62 -27.21
CA LEU A 395 13.02 -4.40 -26.03
C LEU A 395 11.96 -5.45 -25.76
N TYR A 396 12.42 -6.67 -25.54
CA TYR A 396 11.62 -7.84 -25.17
C TYR A 396 12.17 -8.50 -23.92
N LEU A 397 11.35 -9.30 -23.29
CA LEU A 397 11.64 -9.96 -22.01
C LEU A 397 11.19 -11.41 -22.06
N GLN A 398 11.98 -12.30 -21.45
CA GLN A 398 11.54 -13.66 -21.16
C GLN A 398 11.98 -14.03 -19.74
N ARG A 399 11.08 -14.68 -19.01
CA ARG A 399 11.40 -15.29 -17.72
C ARG A 399 11.72 -16.77 -17.93
N ILE A 400 12.92 -17.16 -17.49
CA ILE A 400 13.37 -18.56 -17.45
C ILE A 400 13.39 -18.99 -15.99
N ASP A 401 12.71 -20.08 -15.66
CA ASP A 401 12.71 -20.61 -14.29
C ASP A 401 13.96 -21.47 -14.01
N SER A 402 14.08 -21.93 -12.76
CA SER A 402 15.21 -22.74 -12.30
C SER A 402 15.35 -24.10 -13.04
N LEU A 403 14.32 -24.52 -13.76
CA LEU A 403 14.31 -25.75 -14.56
C LEU A 403 14.52 -25.49 -16.06
N GLY A 404 14.73 -24.24 -16.48
CA GLY A 404 14.94 -23.84 -17.85
C GLY A 404 13.64 -23.69 -18.68
N GLN A 405 12.49 -23.59 -18.01
CA GLN A 405 11.23 -23.40 -18.71
C GLN A 405 10.95 -21.90 -18.91
N ARG A 406 10.52 -21.57 -20.13
CA ARG A 406 10.01 -20.22 -20.44
C ARG A 406 8.66 -20.05 -19.75
N ARG A 407 8.52 -18.98 -18.95
CA ARG A 407 7.34 -18.75 -18.12
C ARG A 407 6.31 -17.83 -18.75
N TRP A 408 6.72 -17.09 -19.78
CA TRP A 408 5.88 -16.17 -20.53
C TRP A 408 5.66 -16.70 -21.95
N ASN A 409 5.10 -15.89 -22.86
CA ASN A 409 4.89 -16.30 -24.25
C ASN A 409 6.19 -16.83 -24.85
N TRP A 410 6.07 -17.78 -25.79
CA TRP A 410 7.21 -18.50 -26.38
C TRP A 410 8.35 -17.59 -26.83
N ASP A 411 8.01 -16.46 -27.46
CA ASP A 411 8.99 -15.52 -28.00
C ASP A 411 9.24 -14.31 -27.08
N GLY A 412 8.83 -14.40 -25.81
CA GLY A 412 8.90 -13.32 -24.85
C GLY A 412 7.74 -12.33 -24.98
N ILE A 413 7.72 -11.36 -24.05
CA ILE A 413 6.75 -10.26 -24.01
C ILE A 413 7.45 -8.94 -24.35
N PRO A 414 6.80 -8.00 -25.04
CA PRO A 414 7.41 -6.72 -25.35
C PRO A 414 7.47 -5.82 -24.11
N LEU A 415 8.62 -5.17 -23.90
CA LEU A 415 8.77 -4.04 -22.97
C LEU A 415 8.42 -2.75 -23.68
N THR A 416 8.81 -2.61 -24.96
CA THR A 416 8.47 -1.47 -25.82
C THR A 416 7.71 -1.95 -27.06
N ARG A 417 6.85 -1.12 -27.65
CA ARG A 417 6.00 -1.47 -28.82
C ARG A 417 6.00 -0.44 -29.95
N GLU A 418 6.66 0.69 -29.80
CA GLU A 418 6.49 1.82 -30.73
C GLU A 418 7.68 2.05 -31.68
N GLY A 419 8.50 1.02 -31.96
CA GLY A 419 9.54 1.13 -32.97
C GLY A 419 10.58 2.24 -32.69
N GLY A 420 10.79 2.58 -31.46
CA GLY A 420 11.84 3.50 -31.00
C GLY A 420 13.13 2.73 -30.78
N LEU A 421 14.26 3.35 -31.12
CA LEU A 421 15.55 2.83 -30.69
C LEU A 421 15.68 3.05 -29.18
N ALA A 422 15.56 1.97 -28.39
CA ALA A 422 15.84 2.03 -26.97
C ALA A 422 17.34 1.82 -26.73
N PHE A 423 17.99 2.82 -26.14
CA PHE A 423 19.40 2.78 -25.74
C PHE A 423 19.51 2.99 -24.23
N SER A 424 20.67 2.73 -23.65
CA SER A 424 20.97 2.91 -22.22
C SER A 424 19.85 2.37 -21.34
N THR A 425 19.79 1.05 -21.18
CA THR A 425 18.76 0.38 -20.37
C THR A 425 19.31 0.12 -18.98
N GLY A 426 18.67 0.70 -17.96
CA GLY A 426 18.90 0.35 -16.55
C GLY A 426 17.86 -0.67 -16.10
N LEU A 427 18.29 -1.69 -15.35
CA LEU A 427 17.46 -2.80 -14.89
C LEU A 427 17.68 -3.03 -13.40
N THR A 428 16.60 -3.28 -12.66
CA THR A 428 16.67 -3.69 -11.26
C THR A 428 15.50 -4.59 -10.89
N SER A 429 15.63 -5.33 -9.78
CA SER A 429 14.53 -6.16 -9.25
C SER A 429 13.44 -5.29 -8.62
N ASP A 430 12.18 -5.70 -8.77
CA ASP A 430 11.06 -5.09 -8.03
C ASP A 430 10.91 -5.63 -6.60
N GLY A 431 11.83 -6.51 -6.15
CA GLY A 431 11.78 -7.16 -4.84
C GLY A 431 10.73 -8.27 -4.70
N ALA A 432 9.90 -8.49 -5.73
CA ALA A 432 8.80 -9.46 -5.72
C ALA A 432 8.91 -10.52 -6.84
N GLY A 433 10.10 -10.66 -7.44
CA GLY A 433 10.37 -11.58 -8.54
C GLY A 433 10.01 -11.04 -9.93
N GLY A 434 9.75 -9.75 -10.03
CA GLY A 434 9.57 -8.99 -11.25
C GLY A 434 10.76 -8.08 -11.54
N LEU A 435 10.58 -7.21 -12.54
CA LEU A 435 11.60 -6.31 -13.08
C LEU A 435 11.10 -4.86 -13.07
N LEU A 436 11.98 -3.94 -12.73
CA LEU A 436 11.87 -2.52 -13.00
C LEU A 436 12.93 -2.15 -14.04
N ALA A 437 12.51 -1.51 -15.11
CA ALA A 437 13.37 -1.09 -16.22
C ALA A 437 13.17 0.39 -16.52
N ALA A 438 14.25 1.09 -16.83
CA ALA A 438 14.19 2.41 -17.46
C ALA A 438 15.11 2.46 -18.67
N TRP A 439 14.75 3.22 -19.69
CA TRP A 439 15.49 3.32 -20.94
C TRP A 439 15.34 4.70 -21.59
N SER A 440 16.35 5.08 -22.38
CA SER A 440 16.26 6.25 -23.25
C SER A 440 15.52 5.90 -24.53
N ASN A 441 14.48 6.66 -24.87
CA ASN A 441 13.68 6.48 -26.08
C ASN A 441 14.06 7.53 -27.14
N TYR A 442 14.40 7.06 -28.34
CA TYR A 442 14.84 7.91 -29.47
C TYR A 442 13.86 7.90 -30.65
N SER A 443 12.57 7.69 -30.43
CA SER A 443 11.60 7.82 -31.52
C SER A 443 11.34 9.29 -31.87
N GLN A 444 10.87 9.55 -33.11
CA GLN A 444 10.47 10.92 -33.51
C GLN A 444 9.25 11.41 -32.74
N ALA A 445 8.45 10.47 -32.20
CA ALA A 445 7.21 10.76 -31.48
C ALA A 445 7.39 10.85 -29.96
N ALA A 446 8.40 10.14 -29.38
CA ALA A 446 8.67 10.12 -27.95
C ALA A 446 10.20 10.22 -27.74
N ARG A 447 10.65 11.33 -27.16
CA ARG A 447 12.04 11.55 -26.74
C ARG A 447 12.05 11.71 -25.24
N GLY A 448 12.89 10.97 -24.55
CA GLY A 448 13.03 11.06 -23.12
C GLY A 448 13.31 9.71 -22.45
N VAL A 449 13.36 9.71 -21.15
CA VAL A 449 13.52 8.50 -20.34
C VAL A 449 12.13 7.95 -20.03
N ALA A 450 11.91 6.69 -20.41
CA ALA A 450 10.73 5.93 -20.06
C ALA A 450 11.09 4.83 -19.03
N ALA A 451 10.12 4.46 -18.22
CA ALA A 451 10.25 3.40 -17.23
C ALA A 451 9.06 2.46 -17.25
N GLN A 452 9.27 1.21 -16.89
CA GLN A 452 8.22 0.19 -16.79
C GLN A 452 8.52 -0.80 -15.68
N ARG A 453 7.46 -1.27 -15.04
CA ARG A 453 7.48 -2.45 -14.19
C ARG A 453 6.88 -3.62 -14.94
N ILE A 454 7.53 -4.77 -14.87
CA ILE A 454 6.97 -6.06 -15.30
C ILE A 454 6.95 -6.96 -14.08
N GLU A 455 5.77 -7.30 -13.61
CA GLU A 455 5.64 -8.17 -12.46
C GLU A 455 5.93 -9.64 -12.84
N ARG A 456 6.13 -10.50 -11.84
CA ARG A 456 6.62 -11.89 -12.02
C ARG A 456 5.81 -12.78 -12.96
N ASN A 457 4.52 -12.46 -13.24
CA ASN A 457 3.66 -13.20 -14.16
C ASN A 457 3.68 -12.64 -15.59
N GLY A 458 4.43 -11.56 -15.84
CA GLY A 458 4.61 -10.96 -17.15
C GLY A 458 3.63 -9.86 -17.49
N TYR A 459 2.84 -9.37 -16.52
CA TYR A 459 1.99 -8.20 -16.72
C TYR A 459 2.81 -6.92 -16.52
N TRP A 460 2.59 -5.95 -17.39
CA TRP A 460 3.19 -4.63 -17.21
C TRP A 460 2.55 -3.89 -16.03
N GLY A 461 3.32 -3.12 -15.32
CA GLY A 461 2.91 -2.40 -14.12
C GLY A 461 2.58 -3.34 -12.97
N TYR A 462 1.73 -2.87 -12.04
CA TYR A 462 1.24 -3.65 -10.92
C TYR A 462 -0.29 -3.67 -10.96
N PRO A 463 -0.91 -4.75 -11.46
CA PRO A 463 -2.35 -4.79 -11.73
C PRO A 463 -3.19 -5.00 -10.47
N SER A 464 -2.93 -4.20 -9.43
CA SER A 464 -3.75 -4.20 -8.21
C SER A 464 -5.09 -3.50 -8.41
N ALA A 465 -6.03 -3.76 -7.52
CA ALA A 465 -7.15 -2.87 -7.29
C ALA A 465 -6.65 -1.53 -6.71
N THR A 466 -7.46 -0.48 -6.77
CA THR A 466 -7.16 0.81 -6.12
C THR A 466 -8.35 1.21 -5.26
N ILE A 467 -8.12 1.39 -3.96
CA ILE A 467 -9.18 1.86 -3.06
C ILE A 467 -9.47 3.32 -3.41
N ALA A 468 -10.67 3.56 -3.95
CA ALA A 468 -11.14 4.88 -4.34
C ALA A 468 -11.69 5.66 -3.15
N ALA A 469 -12.29 4.99 -2.17
CA ALA A 469 -12.84 5.61 -0.99
C ALA A 469 -12.97 4.62 0.18
N ALA A 470 -12.77 5.11 1.40
CA ALA A 470 -13.10 4.46 2.66
C ALA A 470 -13.89 5.49 3.48
N THR A 471 -15.21 5.47 3.35
CA THR A 471 -16.11 6.50 3.88
C THR A 471 -17.08 5.92 4.89
N ASP A 472 -17.46 6.73 5.83
CA ASP A 472 -18.49 6.41 6.81
C ASP A 472 -19.82 5.96 6.18
N VAL A 473 -20.55 5.08 6.86
CA VAL A 473 -21.90 4.67 6.46
C VAL A 473 -22.89 5.72 6.96
N PRO A 474 -23.56 6.48 6.08
CA PRO A 474 -24.40 7.58 6.53
C PRO A 474 -25.67 7.08 7.24
N GLY A 475 -25.95 7.65 8.42
CA GLY A 475 -27.15 7.37 9.21
C GLY A 475 -27.13 6.00 9.91
N ASP A 476 -25.97 5.54 10.33
CA ASP A 476 -25.80 4.34 11.15
C ASP A 476 -25.26 4.67 12.56
N GLN A 477 -25.13 3.65 13.38
CA GLN A 477 -24.57 3.76 14.74
C GLN A 477 -23.05 3.56 14.78
N GLY A 478 -22.34 3.87 13.69
CA GLY A 478 -20.91 3.64 13.58
C GLY A 478 -20.53 2.17 13.47
N GLY A 479 -19.28 1.84 13.73
CA GLY A 479 -18.74 0.48 13.70
C GLY A 479 -18.55 -0.08 12.29
N ALA A 480 -18.80 0.69 11.23
CA ALA A 480 -18.63 0.28 9.84
C ALA A 480 -18.31 1.45 8.91
N LEU A 481 -17.69 1.14 7.76
CA LEU A 481 -17.50 2.08 6.66
C LEU A 481 -17.73 1.41 5.31
N ILE A 482 -17.96 2.20 4.28
CA ILE A 482 -18.04 1.76 2.89
C ILE A 482 -16.65 1.84 2.31
N LEU A 483 -16.09 0.67 1.97
CA LEU A 483 -14.86 0.54 1.21
C LEU A 483 -15.23 0.38 -0.26
N ALA A 484 -14.88 1.37 -1.09
CA ALA A 484 -15.09 1.35 -2.54
C ALA A 484 -13.73 1.28 -3.24
N TRP A 485 -13.61 0.45 -4.28
CA TRP A 485 -12.38 0.31 -5.05
C TRP A 485 -12.63 0.18 -6.55
N ASP A 486 -11.72 0.74 -7.33
CA ASP A 486 -11.60 0.46 -8.75
C ASP A 486 -11.02 -0.93 -8.93
N ALA A 487 -11.59 -1.70 -9.84
CA ALA A 487 -11.15 -3.05 -10.12
C ALA A 487 -9.70 -3.09 -10.64
N SER A 488 -9.00 -4.22 -10.42
CA SER A 488 -7.80 -4.51 -11.21
C SER A 488 -8.12 -4.42 -12.70
N ARG A 489 -7.20 -3.87 -13.49
CA ARG A 489 -7.36 -3.82 -14.96
C ARG A 489 -7.46 -5.20 -15.63
N LEU A 490 -7.15 -6.28 -14.89
CA LEU A 490 -7.29 -7.66 -15.32
C LEU A 490 -8.67 -8.26 -15.01
N ASP A 491 -9.55 -7.56 -14.32
CA ASP A 491 -10.92 -8.02 -14.02
C ASP A 491 -11.87 -7.82 -15.21
N PRO A 492 -12.00 -6.61 -15.84
CA PRO A 492 -12.95 -6.43 -16.92
C PRO A 492 -12.57 -7.18 -18.20
N TRP A 493 -13.61 -7.49 -19.01
CA TRP A 493 -13.40 -8.01 -20.36
C TRP A 493 -12.45 -7.08 -21.18
N PRO A 494 -11.50 -7.59 -21.98
CA PRO A 494 -11.32 -9.00 -22.38
C PRO A 494 -10.38 -9.81 -21.49
N ALA A 495 -9.82 -9.26 -20.42
CA ALA A 495 -8.85 -9.96 -19.59
C ALA A 495 -9.51 -11.07 -18.76
N GLU A 496 -10.50 -10.72 -17.91
CA GLU A 496 -11.25 -11.66 -17.05
C GLU A 496 -10.36 -12.64 -16.28
N GLU A 497 -9.22 -12.12 -15.75
CA GLU A 497 -8.20 -12.94 -15.09
C GLU A 497 -8.28 -12.88 -13.55
N ILE A 498 -9.17 -12.05 -13.00
CA ILE A 498 -9.39 -11.93 -11.56
C ILE A 498 -10.57 -12.80 -11.16
N ASP A 499 -10.35 -13.70 -10.20
CA ASP A 499 -11.38 -14.57 -9.65
C ASP A 499 -12.16 -13.89 -8.52
N ARG A 500 -11.47 -13.14 -7.64
CA ARG A 500 -12.04 -12.51 -6.45
C ARG A 500 -11.16 -11.41 -5.87
N TYR A 501 -11.74 -10.65 -4.96
CA TYR A 501 -11.05 -9.67 -4.12
C TYR A 501 -11.16 -10.07 -2.65
N SER A 502 -10.07 -10.00 -1.90
CA SER A 502 -10.10 -10.09 -0.43
C SER A 502 -9.82 -8.73 0.20
N LEU A 503 -10.60 -8.39 1.23
CA LEU A 503 -10.56 -7.11 1.92
C LEU A 503 -9.87 -7.31 3.27
N TRP A 504 -8.89 -6.48 3.56
CA TRP A 504 -8.03 -6.59 4.72
C TRP A 504 -8.02 -5.30 5.51
N ARG A 505 -8.05 -5.43 6.84
CA ARG A 505 -7.98 -4.32 7.79
C ARG A 505 -6.76 -4.49 8.68
N ALA A 506 -6.00 -3.41 8.91
CA ALA A 506 -4.86 -3.43 9.81
C ALA A 506 -5.30 -3.65 11.27
N LEU A 507 -4.55 -4.48 12.01
CA LEU A 507 -4.76 -4.72 13.43
C LEU A 507 -4.07 -3.62 14.25
N PRO A 508 -4.77 -2.94 15.17
CA PRO A 508 -4.15 -1.93 16.00
C PRO A 508 -3.22 -2.58 17.05
N GLY A 509 -1.95 -2.15 17.09
CA GLY A 509 -1.06 -2.32 18.24
C GLY A 509 -0.65 -3.75 18.64
N VAL A 510 -0.64 -4.73 17.73
CA VAL A 510 -0.22 -6.12 18.08
C VAL A 510 1.30 -6.19 18.18
N PRO A 511 1.90 -6.59 19.33
CA PRO A 511 3.34 -6.77 19.44
C PRO A 511 3.81 -7.96 18.57
N ALA A 512 5.05 -7.87 18.08
CA ALA A 512 5.75 -8.77 17.16
C ALA A 512 5.92 -10.27 17.63
N ALA A 513 5.09 -10.80 18.51
CA ALA A 513 5.27 -12.11 19.13
C ALA A 513 4.63 -13.30 18.39
N ARG A 514 4.00 -13.10 17.23
CA ARG A 514 3.51 -14.18 16.36
C ARG A 514 4.05 -13.98 14.95
N GLN A 515 5.13 -14.65 14.61
CA GLN A 515 5.54 -14.82 13.21
C GLN A 515 4.50 -15.70 12.51
N PRO A 516 3.86 -15.22 11.43
CA PRO A 516 3.09 -16.08 10.55
C PRO A 516 4.04 -17.01 9.79
N ASP A 517 3.69 -18.27 9.74
CA ASP A 517 4.35 -19.33 9.01
C ASP A 517 4.35 -19.05 7.48
N ALA A 518 5.48 -19.30 6.82
CA ALA A 518 5.69 -19.06 5.39
C ALA A 518 4.72 -19.81 4.44
N ASP A 519 4.06 -20.85 4.92
CA ASP A 519 2.98 -21.57 4.24
C ASP A 519 1.62 -20.83 4.26
N TRP A 520 1.56 -19.64 4.84
CA TRP A 520 0.33 -18.88 5.00
C TRP A 520 -0.37 -18.58 3.66
N LEU A 521 0.39 -18.18 2.63
CA LEU A 521 -0.17 -17.91 1.29
C LEU A 521 -0.85 -19.15 0.69
N ALA A 522 -0.31 -20.34 0.91
CA ALA A 522 -0.92 -21.59 0.45
C ALA A 522 -2.15 -21.98 1.29
N ARG A 523 -2.20 -21.59 2.57
CA ARG A 523 -3.30 -21.90 3.50
C ARG A 523 -4.44 -20.87 3.48
N THR A 524 -4.19 -19.63 3.06
CA THR A 524 -5.21 -18.56 2.99
C THR A 524 -6.26 -18.86 1.92
N PHE A 525 -6.00 -19.80 1.01
CA PHE A 525 -6.94 -20.23 -0.03
C PHE A 525 -7.75 -21.47 0.32
N ALA A 526 -7.50 -22.12 1.47
CA ALA A 526 -8.42 -23.08 2.06
C ALA A 526 -9.50 -22.31 2.86
N PRO A 527 -10.77 -22.76 2.87
CA PRO A 527 -11.77 -22.12 3.71
C PRO A 527 -11.29 -22.09 5.16
N PRO A 528 -11.34 -20.95 5.86
CA PRO A 528 -10.84 -20.83 7.23
C PRO A 528 -11.58 -21.80 8.16
N ALA A 529 -10.87 -22.31 9.15
CA ALA A 529 -11.53 -22.96 10.29
C ALA A 529 -12.54 -21.98 10.93
N PRO A 530 -13.69 -22.43 11.41
CA PRO A 530 -14.83 -21.58 11.71
C PRO A 530 -14.63 -20.46 12.74
N ASP A 531 -13.49 -20.40 13.44
CA ASP A 531 -13.33 -19.59 14.64
C ASP A 531 -12.11 -18.64 14.64
N ALA A 532 -11.40 -18.44 13.53
CA ALA A 532 -10.30 -17.46 13.47
C ALA A 532 -10.20 -16.80 12.09
N ALA A 533 -10.33 -15.48 12.05
CA ALA A 533 -10.04 -14.72 10.85
C ALA A 533 -8.57 -14.94 10.45
N PRO A 534 -8.26 -15.19 9.15
CA PRO A 534 -6.88 -15.27 8.69
C PRO A 534 -6.15 -13.95 8.97
N VAL A 535 -4.90 -14.05 9.45
CA VAL A 535 -4.05 -12.90 9.72
C VAL A 535 -2.80 -13.02 8.86
N ARG A 536 -2.40 -11.93 8.20
CA ARG A 536 -1.12 -11.83 7.47
C ARG A 536 -0.24 -10.75 8.09
N SER A 537 1.06 -10.85 7.92
CA SER A 537 2.01 -9.79 8.26
C SER A 537 2.63 -9.18 7.01
N GLU A 538 3.07 -7.93 7.15
CA GLU A 538 3.74 -7.16 6.12
C GLU A 538 4.81 -6.27 6.78
N PRO A 539 6.04 -6.19 6.23
CA PRO A 539 7.04 -5.27 6.73
C PRO A 539 6.56 -3.82 6.61
N GLY A 540 6.55 -3.08 7.72
CA GLY A 540 6.13 -1.68 7.79
C GLY A 540 7.23 -0.78 8.34
N GLY A 541 8.38 -0.65 7.66
CA GLY A 541 9.55 0.06 8.16
C GLY A 541 10.13 -0.63 9.40
N ASP A 542 10.26 0.07 10.52
CA ASP A 542 10.79 -0.45 11.79
C ASP A 542 9.82 -1.39 12.55
N ARG A 543 8.63 -1.66 12.01
CA ARG A 543 7.58 -2.46 12.65
C ARG A 543 6.93 -3.40 11.65
N GLU A 544 6.51 -4.56 12.12
CA GLU A 544 5.66 -5.49 11.39
C GLU A 544 4.20 -5.04 11.49
N LEU A 545 3.52 -4.88 10.35
CA LEU A 545 2.09 -4.60 10.28
C LEU A 545 1.33 -5.92 10.15
N TYR A 546 0.26 -6.05 10.90
CA TYR A 546 -0.61 -7.22 10.87
C TYR A 546 -1.96 -6.84 10.29
N TRP A 547 -2.47 -7.68 9.41
CA TRP A 547 -3.73 -7.49 8.69
C TRP A 547 -4.66 -8.67 8.95
N GLU A 548 -5.91 -8.42 9.21
CA GLU A 548 -6.96 -9.45 9.28
C GLU A 548 -7.83 -9.44 8.04
N LEU A 549 -8.29 -10.60 7.62
CA LEU A 549 -9.27 -10.74 6.55
C LEU A 549 -10.65 -10.29 7.06
N VAL A 550 -11.26 -9.34 6.37
CA VAL A 550 -12.57 -8.79 6.72
C VAL A 550 -13.68 -9.41 5.86
N ASP A 551 -13.47 -9.50 4.55
CA ASP A 551 -14.45 -10.05 3.60
C ASP A 551 -13.76 -10.55 2.32
N VAL A 552 -14.50 -11.34 1.53
CA VAL A 552 -14.10 -11.80 0.19
C VAL A 552 -15.27 -11.56 -0.77
N VAL A 553 -14.96 -10.94 -1.92
CA VAL A 553 -15.93 -10.57 -2.96
C VAL A 553 -15.50 -11.23 -4.26
N ASP A 554 -16.39 -12.00 -4.91
CA ASP A 554 -16.13 -12.56 -6.24
C ASP A 554 -15.99 -11.45 -7.28
N ALA A 555 -15.12 -11.65 -8.26
CA ALA A 555 -14.97 -10.74 -9.39
C ALA A 555 -16.07 -11.03 -10.45
N TYR A 556 -16.60 -9.97 -11.04
CA TYR A 556 -17.69 -10.04 -12.02
C TYR A 556 -17.41 -9.25 -13.29
N GLY A 557 -16.15 -8.92 -13.57
CA GLY A 557 -15.75 -8.12 -14.72
C GLY A 557 -16.24 -6.66 -14.65
N LEU A 558 -16.50 -6.13 -13.45
CA LEU A 558 -16.99 -4.77 -13.25
C LEU A 558 -15.81 -3.77 -13.17
N PRO A 559 -16.03 -2.49 -13.53
CA PRO A 559 -15.00 -1.47 -13.40
C PRO A 559 -14.64 -1.13 -11.95
N GLY A 560 -15.49 -1.47 -10.98
CA GLY A 560 -15.27 -1.22 -9.56
C GLY A 560 -16.31 -1.89 -8.68
N TYR A 561 -16.03 -1.93 -7.39
CA TYR A 561 -16.83 -2.60 -6.36
C TYR A 561 -16.92 -1.74 -5.11
N ALA A 562 -17.89 -2.04 -4.26
CA ALA A 562 -18.00 -1.46 -2.93
C ALA A 562 -18.52 -2.48 -1.93
N ARG A 563 -18.08 -2.38 -0.67
CA ARG A 563 -18.49 -3.26 0.43
C ARG A 563 -18.51 -2.50 1.75
N THR A 564 -19.50 -2.74 2.56
CA THR A 564 -19.49 -2.30 3.95
C THR A 564 -18.59 -3.22 4.76
N VAL A 565 -17.62 -2.65 5.45
CA VAL A 565 -16.62 -3.37 6.26
C VAL A 565 -16.65 -2.85 7.69
N PRO A 566 -16.48 -3.70 8.71
CA PRO A 566 -16.50 -3.29 10.10
C PRO A 566 -15.25 -2.49 10.46
N THR A 567 -15.37 -1.58 11.42
CA THR A 567 -14.28 -0.87 12.10
C THR A 567 -14.10 -1.42 13.52
N TRP A 568 -12.99 -1.09 14.19
CA TRP A 568 -12.73 -1.50 15.58
C TRP A 568 -13.39 -0.54 16.58
N TYR A 569 -13.44 0.73 16.24
CA TYR A 569 -13.96 1.84 17.04
C TYR A 569 -14.32 3.01 16.14
N ASP A 570 -15.17 3.88 16.62
CA ASP A 570 -15.62 5.07 15.92
C ASP A 570 -14.73 6.27 16.22
N SER A 571 -14.69 7.23 15.30
CA SER A 571 -14.04 8.50 15.52
C SER A 571 -14.81 9.30 16.57
N THR A 572 -14.05 10.07 17.34
CA THR A 572 -14.59 10.99 18.33
C THR A 572 -14.15 12.42 17.99
N GLY A 573 -14.72 13.41 18.63
CA GLY A 573 -14.30 14.82 18.45
C GLY A 573 -12.82 15.10 18.78
N THR A 574 -12.12 14.16 19.42
CA THR A 574 -10.72 14.28 19.84
C THR A 574 -9.78 13.25 19.22
N ASP A 575 -10.32 12.15 18.68
CA ASP A 575 -9.56 11.06 18.03
C ASP A 575 -10.24 10.67 16.71
N PRO A 576 -9.58 10.87 15.56
CA PRO A 576 -10.13 10.48 14.26
C PRO A 576 -10.29 8.96 14.08
N ALA A 577 -9.68 8.13 14.95
CA ALA A 577 -9.81 6.66 14.94
C ALA A 577 -9.60 6.02 13.56
N GLU A 578 -8.54 6.42 12.85
CA GLU A 578 -8.25 5.97 11.50
C GLU A 578 -7.99 4.47 11.42
N HIS A 579 -8.65 3.79 10.48
CA HIS A 579 -8.44 2.39 10.14
C HIS A 579 -7.80 2.29 8.76
N ALA A 580 -6.76 1.45 8.64
CA ALA A 580 -6.09 1.20 7.38
C ALA A 580 -6.65 -0.07 6.71
N PHE A 581 -6.85 0.00 5.39
CA PHE A 581 -7.41 -1.07 4.56
C PHE A 581 -6.55 -1.34 3.35
N GLN A 582 -6.55 -2.60 2.91
CA GLN A 582 -6.01 -3.07 1.64
C GLN A 582 -7.02 -4.01 0.96
N VAL A 583 -7.03 -3.97 -0.37
CA VAL A 583 -7.77 -4.89 -1.22
C VAL A 583 -6.77 -5.72 -2.02
N ILE A 584 -6.88 -7.04 -1.97
CA ILE A 584 -6.03 -7.94 -2.75
C ILE A 584 -6.86 -8.51 -3.89
N ALA A 585 -6.46 -8.25 -5.12
CA ALA A 585 -6.99 -8.88 -6.31
C ALA A 585 -6.32 -10.27 -6.48
N HIS A 586 -7.12 -11.32 -6.60
CA HIS A 586 -6.64 -12.70 -6.79
C HIS A 586 -6.91 -13.13 -8.23
N GLY A 587 -5.84 -13.45 -8.94
CA GLY A 587 -5.91 -13.97 -10.28
C GLY A 587 -5.97 -15.49 -10.32
N THR A 588 -6.08 -16.02 -11.53
CA THR A 588 -6.06 -17.45 -11.79
C THR A 588 -4.78 -18.10 -11.24
N GLY A 589 -4.89 -19.26 -10.64
CA GLY A 589 -3.78 -19.96 -9.98
C GLY A 589 -3.39 -19.35 -8.66
N SER A 590 -2.14 -18.95 -8.50
CA SER A 590 -1.60 -18.34 -7.27
C SER A 590 -1.23 -16.86 -7.41
N ALA A 591 -1.63 -16.21 -8.50
CA ALA A 591 -1.35 -14.82 -8.74
C ALA A 591 -2.21 -13.92 -7.82
N TYR A 592 -1.60 -12.88 -7.25
CA TYR A 592 -2.33 -11.89 -6.46
C TYR A 592 -1.61 -10.54 -6.47
N TRP A 593 -2.37 -9.47 -6.28
CA TRP A 593 -1.86 -8.10 -6.29
C TRP A 593 -2.51 -7.29 -5.17
N ILE A 594 -1.68 -6.70 -4.31
CA ILE A 594 -2.10 -5.93 -3.14
C ILE A 594 -2.29 -4.46 -3.53
N SER A 595 -3.41 -3.85 -3.14
CA SER A 595 -3.64 -2.43 -3.36
C SER A 595 -2.73 -1.55 -2.49
N PRO A 596 -2.50 -0.28 -2.86
CA PRO A 596 -2.06 0.71 -1.88
C PRO A 596 -2.96 0.72 -0.66
N THR A 597 -2.36 1.02 0.51
CA THR A 597 -3.12 1.20 1.75
C THR A 597 -3.94 2.50 1.67
N ALA A 598 -5.21 2.41 2.05
CA ALA A 598 -6.07 3.58 2.25
C ALA A 598 -6.60 3.61 3.68
N THR A 599 -6.83 4.79 4.21
CA THR A 599 -7.39 4.99 5.55
C THR A 599 -8.79 5.56 5.50
N GLY A 600 -9.57 5.29 6.55
CA GLY A 600 -10.89 5.84 6.77
C GLY A 600 -11.34 5.59 8.19
N HIS A 601 -12.36 6.30 8.61
CA HIS A 601 -12.93 6.18 9.95
C HIS A 601 -14.45 6.11 9.87
N SER A 602 -15.06 5.40 10.83
CA SER A 602 -16.50 5.36 11.05
C SER A 602 -16.93 6.41 12.09
N VAL A 603 -18.13 6.87 11.95
CA VAL A 603 -18.74 7.85 12.83
C VAL A 603 -20.13 7.37 13.18
N ASP A 604 -20.47 7.32 14.48
CA ASP A 604 -21.85 7.19 14.88
C ASP A 604 -22.57 8.51 14.59
N ASN A 605 -23.42 8.49 13.60
CA ASN A 605 -24.18 9.64 13.14
C ASN A 605 -25.70 9.42 13.16
N LEU A 606 -26.16 8.34 13.80
CA LEU A 606 -27.57 8.05 14.02
C LEU A 606 -28.01 8.61 15.39
N ALA A 607 -28.60 9.80 15.36
CA ALA A 607 -29.14 10.40 16.56
C ALA A 607 -30.24 9.52 17.22
N PRO A 608 -30.33 9.51 18.55
CA PRO A 608 -31.42 8.84 19.28
C PRO A 608 -32.81 9.34 18.86
N ALA A 609 -33.85 8.60 19.19
CA ALA A 609 -35.22 9.08 19.01
C ALA A 609 -35.53 10.23 19.97
N ALA A 610 -36.42 11.16 19.55
CA ALA A 610 -36.87 12.23 20.43
C ALA A 610 -37.56 11.66 21.68
N PRO A 611 -37.29 12.20 22.88
CA PRO A 611 -37.95 11.79 24.10
C PRO A 611 -39.48 11.88 23.98
N LEU A 612 -40.20 10.84 24.43
CA LEU A 612 -41.64 10.81 24.38
C LEU A 612 -42.25 11.23 25.70
N ASP A 613 -43.53 11.60 25.67
CA ASP A 613 -44.35 11.90 26.84
C ASP A 613 -43.75 12.96 27.76
N LEU A 614 -43.16 14.02 27.20
CA LEU A 614 -42.64 15.14 27.99
C LEU A 614 -43.82 15.82 28.70
N MET A 615 -43.76 15.85 30.03
CA MET A 615 -44.74 16.47 30.92
C MET A 615 -44.05 17.45 31.87
N GLY A 616 -44.84 18.44 32.33
CA GLY A 616 -44.37 19.41 33.33
C GLY A 616 -45.38 19.55 34.44
N ASP A 617 -44.97 19.24 35.67
CA ASP A 617 -45.80 19.42 36.87
C ASP A 617 -45.31 20.58 37.71
N ALA A 618 -46.14 21.60 37.88
CA ALA A 618 -45.80 22.75 38.68
C ALA A 618 -45.82 22.40 40.19
N VAL A 619 -44.70 22.76 40.83
CA VAL A 619 -44.50 22.58 42.28
C VAL A 619 -44.42 23.97 42.93
N TYR A 620 -45.13 24.17 44.04
CA TYR A 620 -45.20 25.46 44.72
C TYR A 620 -44.44 25.52 46.07
N SER A 621 -43.88 24.37 46.51
CA SER A 621 -43.01 24.31 47.71
C SER A 621 -42.04 23.12 47.63
N PRO A 622 -40.74 23.35 47.23
CA PRO A 622 -40.23 24.61 46.69
C PRO A 622 -40.84 24.96 45.36
N GLN A 623 -40.90 26.25 45.02
CA GLN A 623 -41.42 26.71 43.73
C GLN A 623 -40.54 26.25 42.58
N GLY A 624 -41.17 25.71 41.53
CA GLY A 624 -40.48 25.25 40.32
C GLY A 624 -41.38 24.38 39.46
N LEU A 625 -40.78 23.81 38.39
CA LEU A 625 -41.46 22.88 37.47
C LEU A 625 -40.66 21.57 37.46
N THR A 626 -41.32 20.47 37.72
CA THR A 626 -40.76 19.13 37.47
C THR A 626 -41.13 18.71 36.07
N LEU A 627 -40.10 18.55 35.21
CA LEU A 627 -40.22 17.94 33.89
C LEU A 627 -39.99 16.44 34.03
N THR A 628 -40.78 15.64 33.32
CA THR A 628 -40.62 14.17 33.22
C THR A 628 -40.93 13.72 31.81
N TRP A 629 -40.22 12.67 31.34
CA TRP A 629 -40.40 12.07 30.03
C TRP A 629 -40.21 10.58 30.07
N ALA A 630 -40.61 9.86 29.02
CA ALA A 630 -40.39 8.42 28.91
C ALA A 630 -38.91 8.14 28.61
N PRO A 631 -38.31 7.06 29.17
CA PRO A 631 -36.94 6.69 28.88
C PRO A 631 -36.79 6.26 27.41
N ASN A 632 -35.74 6.68 26.80
CA ASN A 632 -35.26 6.18 25.52
C ASN A 632 -34.75 4.73 25.68
N VAL A 633 -34.72 3.96 24.58
CA VAL A 633 -34.35 2.54 24.57
C VAL A 633 -33.03 2.25 23.91
N GLU A 634 -32.40 3.25 23.31
CA GLU A 634 -31.13 3.17 22.64
C GLU A 634 -30.02 2.79 23.63
N ALA A 635 -29.17 1.84 23.24
CA ALA A 635 -28.14 1.28 24.13
C ALA A 635 -26.97 2.26 24.37
N ASP A 636 -26.78 3.20 23.46
CA ASP A 636 -25.73 4.21 23.43
C ASP A 636 -26.19 5.57 23.98
N LEU A 637 -27.40 5.65 24.54
CA LEU A 637 -27.88 6.87 25.17
C LEU A 637 -26.95 7.30 26.31
N SER A 638 -26.46 8.55 26.24
CA SER A 638 -25.59 9.16 27.25
C SER A 638 -26.39 9.94 28.30
N HIS A 639 -27.19 10.89 27.84
CA HIS A 639 -27.94 11.80 28.73
C HIS A 639 -29.08 12.51 27.97
N TYR A 640 -29.85 13.32 28.67
CA TYR A 640 -30.82 14.24 28.07
C TYR A 640 -30.31 15.66 28.21
N ALA A 641 -30.61 16.51 27.23
CA ALA A 641 -30.36 17.93 27.28
C ALA A 641 -31.70 18.68 27.44
N VAL A 642 -31.82 19.48 28.52
CA VAL A 642 -33.05 20.20 28.84
C VAL A 642 -32.80 21.69 28.62
N TYR A 643 -33.65 22.29 27.77
CA TYR A 643 -33.56 23.71 27.41
C TYR A 643 -34.85 24.46 27.77
N ARG A 644 -34.74 25.76 28.04
CA ARG A 644 -35.85 26.66 28.35
C ARG A 644 -35.77 27.96 27.54
N GLY A 645 -36.92 28.38 26.99
CA GLY A 645 -37.09 29.65 26.26
C GLY A 645 -38.44 30.28 26.53
N THR A 646 -38.69 31.43 25.91
CA THR A 646 -39.95 32.20 26.04
C THR A 646 -40.81 32.13 24.78
N GLN A 647 -40.35 31.46 23.72
CA GLN A 647 -41.04 31.24 22.46
C GLN A 647 -40.88 29.76 22.04
N PRO A 648 -41.80 29.16 21.24
CA PRO A 648 -41.72 27.76 20.85
C PRO A 648 -40.53 27.46 19.97
N ASP A 649 -40.04 28.40 19.21
CA ASP A 649 -38.95 28.28 18.23
C ASP A 649 -37.60 28.76 18.78
N PHE A 650 -37.46 28.96 20.11
CA PHE A 650 -36.21 29.40 20.70
C PHE A 650 -35.03 28.49 20.34
N PRO A 651 -33.81 29.01 20.14
CA PRO A 651 -32.64 28.19 19.85
C PRO A 651 -32.26 27.33 21.05
N ALA A 652 -32.08 26.04 20.82
CA ALA A 652 -31.56 25.12 21.84
C ALA A 652 -30.02 25.13 21.78
N ASP A 653 -29.41 26.05 22.50
CA ASP A 653 -27.97 26.29 22.56
C ASP A 653 -27.50 26.41 24.01
N ALA A 654 -26.20 26.68 24.20
CA ALA A 654 -25.61 26.81 25.52
C ALA A 654 -26.25 27.91 26.38
N SER A 655 -26.91 28.94 25.80
CA SER A 655 -27.55 30.03 26.54
C SER A 655 -28.93 29.66 27.06
N SER A 656 -29.59 28.68 26.44
CA SER A 656 -30.92 28.16 26.79
C SER A 656 -30.86 26.85 27.58
N LEU A 657 -29.68 26.19 27.65
CA LEU A 657 -29.48 24.94 28.36
C LEU A 657 -29.62 25.08 29.86
N LEU A 658 -30.54 24.33 30.48
CA LEU A 658 -30.70 24.25 31.92
C LEU A 658 -29.85 23.17 32.57
N GLY A 659 -29.65 22.04 31.89
CA GLY A 659 -28.87 20.95 32.40
C GLY A 659 -28.91 19.72 31.49
N ALA A 660 -28.09 18.72 31.86
CA ALA A 660 -27.89 17.46 31.10
C ALA A 660 -28.07 16.25 32.05
N PRO A 661 -29.33 15.92 32.46
CA PRO A 661 -29.58 14.78 33.33
C PRO A 661 -29.41 13.44 32.62
N ALA A 662 -28.90 12.43 33.33
CA ALA A 662 -28.96 11.04 32.88
C ALA A 662 -30.31 10.39 33.14
N ASP A 663 -31.08 10.93 34.09
CA ASP A 663 -32.41 10.43 34.43
C ASP A 663 -33.49 11.10 33.58
N THR A 664 -34.68 10.55 33.55
CA THR A 664 -35.86 11.04 32.81
C THR A 664 -36.65 12.11 33.55
N THR A 665 -35.99 12.89 34.40
CA THR A 665 -36.60 13.95 35.17
C THR A 665 -35.64 15.15 35.37
N TRP A 666 -36.22 16.36 35.38
CA TRP A 666 -35.51 17.60 35.68
C TRP A 666 -36.35 18.56 36.48
N PHE A 667 -35.79 19.17 37.52
CA PHE A 667 -36.48 20.21 38.30
C PHE A 667 -35.94 21.60 37.94
N ASP A 668 -36.80 22.44 37.37
CA ASP A 668 -36.48 23.82 37.05
C ASP A 668 -36.97 24.75 38.20
N ALA A 669 -36.05 25.13 39.10
CA ALA A 669 -36.30 26.08 40.19
C ALA A 669 -36.52 27.55 39.72
N GLY A 670 -36.19 27.85 38.45
CA GLY A 670 -36.38 29.17 37.85
C GLY A 670 -37.74 29.33 37.17
N TRP A 671 -38.60 28.34 37.26
CA TRP A 671 -39.94 28.40 36.65
C TRP A 671 -40.88 29.29 37.51
N SER A 672 -41.75 30.04 36.83
CA SER A 672 -42.89 30.74 37.43
C SER A 672 -44.12 30.63 36.54
N ALA A 673 -45.30 30.64 37.12
CA ALA A 673 -46.60 30.53 36.39
C ALA A 673 -46.81 31.69 35.39
N GLU A 674 -46.20 32.84 35.61
CA GLU A 674 -46.30 34.05 34.79
C GLU A 674 -45.23 34.08 33.68
N GLY A 675 -44.21 33.15 33.72
CA GLY A 675 -43.07 33.22 32.88
C GLY A 675 -43.25 32.80 31.44
N GLY A 676 -44.39 32.14 31.15
CA GLY A 676 -44.71 31.69 29.78
C GLY A 676 -43.61 30.82 29.10
N PHE A 677 -42.98 29.98 29.90
CA PHE A 677 -41.81 29.24 29.44
C PHE A 677 -42.16 28.04 28.54
N TRP A 678 -41.35 27.86 27.50
CA TRP A 678 -41.29 26.68 26.62
C TRP A 678 -40.08 25.85 26.98
N TYR A 679 -40.20 24.51 26.92
CA TYR A 679 -39.12 23.58 27.17
C TYR A 679 -38.88 22.68 25.95
N LYS A 680 -37.62 22.41 25.67
CA LYS A 680 -37.18 21.42 24.71
C LYS A 680 -36.33 20.40 25.44
N VAL A 681 -36.57 19.12 25.20
CA VAL A 681 -35.75 18.03 25.72
C VAL A 681 -35.29 17.20 24.54
N ALA A 682 -34.00 16.99 24.45
CA ALA A 682 -33.37 16.07 23.47
C ALA A 682 -32.69 14.92 24.20
N ALA A 683 -32.72 13.74 23.62
CA ALA A 683 -31.83 12.63 23.97
C ALA A 683 -30.48 12.82 23.28
N VAL A 684 -29.40 12.49 23.94
CA VAL A 684 -28.03 12.65 23.41
C VAL A 684 -27.28 11.33 23.64
N ASP A 685 -26.67 10.78 22.60
CA ASP A 685 -25.88 9.56 22.68
C ASP A 685 -24.48 9.78 23.22
N VAL A 686 -23.66 8.72 23.28
CA VAL A 686 -22.26 8.79 23.75
C VAL A 686 -21.33 9.51 22.77
N HIS A 687 -21.74 9.70 21.51
CA HIS A 687 -21.01 10.39 20.47
C HIS A 687 -21.44 11.87 20.33
N ALA A 688 -22.35 12.31 21.21
CA ALA A 688 -22.90 13.66 21.28
C ALA A 688 -23.88 14.02 20.12
N ASN A 689 -24.52 13.04 19.48
CA ASN A 689 -25.60 13.28 18.51
C ASN A 689 -26.90 13.58 19.24
N PRO A 690 -27.51 14.77 19.09
CA PRO A 690 -28.78 15.09 19.72
C PRO A 690 -29.94 14.62 18.86
N SER A 691 -30.95 14.09 19.50
CA SER A 691 -32.24 13.81 18.86
C SER A 691 -33.00 15.08 18.45
N ASP A 692 -34.09 14.91 17.71
CA ASP A 692 -35.14 15.92 17.65
C ASP A 692 -35.68 16.22 19.06
N PHE A 693 -36.34 17.37 19.23
CA PHE A 693 -36.82 17.83 20.51
C PHE A 693 -38.22 17.36 20.84
N ALA A 694 -38.42 16.87 22.06
CA ALA A 694 -39.73 16.90 22.69
C ALA A 694 -39.97 18.34 23.15
N LEU A 695 -41.18 18.87 22.85
CA LEU A 695 -41.57 20.26 23.15
C LEU A 695 -42.68 20.29 24.17
N LEU A 696 -42.56 21.13 25.19
CA LEU A 696 -43.63 21.42 26.17
C LEU A 696 -43.86 22.92 26.21
N GLY A 697 -45.14 23.31 25.99
CA GLY A 697 -45.54 24.72 26.06
C GLY A 697 -46.12 25.08 27.42
N PRO A 698 -46.25 26.38 27.72
CA PRO A 698 -46.78 26.87 29.00
C PRO A 698 -48.27 26.44 29.21
N GLN A 699 -49.00 26.14 28.15
CA GLN A 699 -50.40 25.66 28.22
C GLN A 699 -50.49 24.18 28.57
N ASP A 700 -49.43 23.41 28.43
CA ASP A 700 -49.35 21.97 28.66
C ASP A 700 -48.82 21.62 30.06
N VAL A 701 -48.41 22.64 30.83
CA VAL A 701 -47.95 22.48 32.20
C VAL A 701 -49.13 22.14 33.09
N THR A 702 -49.10 20.96 33.67
CA THR A 702 -50.11 20.57 34.65
C THR A 702 -49.79 21.26 35.99
N GLY A 703 -50.63 22.22 36.38
CA GLY A 703 -50.51 22.82 37.71
C GLY A 703 -51.10 21.87 38.75
N ALA A 704 -50.37 21.60 39.83
CA ALA A 704 -51.03 21.39 41.12
C ALA A 704 -51.69 22.72 41.45
N THR A 705 -52.96 22.92 40.99
CA THR A 705 -53.78 24.01 41.52
C THR A 705 -53.78 23.87 43.01
N ASP A 706 -53.54 24.94 43.77
CA ASP A 706 -53.60 25.03 45.21
C ASP A 706 -54.61 24.06 45.80
N GLY A 707 -54.23 22.89 46.29
CA GLY A 707 -55.05 21.94 47.00
C GLY A 707 -56.52 21.76 46.57
N THR A 708 -56.89 22.20 45.36
CA THR A 708 -58.21 22.07 44.82
C THR A 708 -58.41 20.67 44.24
N THR A 709 -59.07 19.85 45.01
CA THR A 709 -59.60 18.57 44.53
C THR A 709 -60.34 18.77 43.21
N PRO A 710 -60.11 17.87 42.19
CA PRO A 710 -60.87 17.91 40.94
C PRO A 710 -62.37 18.03 41.21
N ALA A 711 -63.06 18.95 40.50
CA ALA A 711 -64.51 19.19 40.71
C ALA A 711 -65.34 17.99 40.23
N LEU A 712 -64.79 17.11 39.44
CA LEU A 712 -65.49 15.93 38.86
C LEU A 712 -64.59 14.67 38.92
N THR A 713 -65.15 13.55 39.29
CA THR A 713 -64.56 12.22 39.08
C THR A 713 -64.71 11.82 37.64
N ARG A 714 -63.59 11.48 36.96
CA ARG A 714 -63.55 11.10 35.54
C ARG A 714 -62.31 10.32 35.14
N LEU A 715 -62.44 9.53 34.06
CA LEU A 715 -61.27 8.92 33.36
C LEU A 715 -60.86 9.82 32.19
N GLN A 716 -59.60 10.22 32.17
CA GLN A 716 -59.03 11.01 31.07
C GLN A 716 -58.61 10.13 29.89
N PRO A 717 -58.49 10.65 28.66
CA PRO A 717 -58.04 9.91 27.54
C PRO A 717 -56.64 9.26 27.80
N ALA A 718 -56.50 7.98 27.39
CA ALA A 718 -55.24 7.25 27.47
C ALA A 718 -54.24 7.81 26.44
N SER A 719 -52.99 7.97 26.87
CA SER A 719 -51.91 8.47 25.97
C SER A 719 -50.60 7.72 26.23
N PRO A 720 -49.93 7.26 25.16
CA PRO A 720 -50.37 7.26 23.76
C PRO A 720 -51.50 6.28 23.50
N ASN A 721 -52.34 6.56 22.47
CA ASN A 721 -53.36 5.63 21.98
C ASN A 721 -53.61 5.88 20.48
N PRO A 722 -53.17 4.96 19.57
CA PRO A 722 -52.61 3.65 19.81
C PRO A 722 -51.28 3.65 20.57
N PHE A 723 -50.89 2.52 21.22
CA PHE A 723 -49.69 2.41 22.02
C PHE A 723 -48.89 1.14 21.73
N ASN A 724 -47.53 1.18 21.98
CA ASN A 724 -46.58 0.08 21.91
C ASN A 724 -45.39 0.36 22.82
N PRO A 725 -45.09 -0.44 23.84
CA PRO A 725 -45.92 -1.46 24.45
C PRO A 725 -46.80 -0.90 25.59
N ALA A 726 -46.62 0.35 26.01
CA ALA A 726 -47.29 0.90 27.20
C ALA A 726 -48.14 2.14 26.89
N THR A 727 -49.16 2.36 27.73
CA THR A 727 -49.99 3.57 27.73
C THR A 727 -50.27 4.04 29.16
N THR A 728 -50.43 5.34 29.35
CA THR A 728 -50.77 5.96 30.64
C THR A 728 -52.25 6.23 30.70
N LEU A 729 -52.89 5.75 31.78
CA LEU A 729 -54.26 5.97 32.13
C LEU A 729 -54.35 6.96 33.25
N ARG A 730 -55.00 8.11 33.05
CA ARG A 730 -55.13 9.16 34.05
C ARG A 730 -56.57 9.26 34.50
N PHE A 731 -56.81 9.51 35.81
CA PHE A 731 -58.15 9.71 36.33
C PHE A 731 -58.16 10.75 37.46
N ASP A 732 -59.25 11.47 37.56
CA ASP A 732 -59.50 12.52 38.56
C ASP A 732 -60.54 11.98 39.56
N LEU A 733 -60.34 12.26 40.88
CA LEU A 733 -61.28 11.94 41.95
C LEU A 733 -61.67 13.23 42.64
N ALA A 734 -62.95 13.59 42.62
CA ALA A 734 -63.50 14.75 43.32
C ALA A 734 -63.49 14.54 44.83
N THR A 735 -63.62 13.32 45.30
CA THR A 735 -63.65 12.89 46.72
C THR A 735 -62.87 11.61 46.85
N ARG A 736 -62.38 11.25 48.07
CA ARG A 736 -61.82 9.91 48.33
C ARG A 736 -62.79 8.85 47.95
N ALA A 737 -62.37 7.87 47.15
CA ALA A 737 -63.21 6.81 46.62
C ALA A 737 -62.53 5.47 46.54
N HIS A 738 -63.26 4.39 46.53
CA HIS A 738 -62.80 3.06 46.18
C HIS A 738 -62.73 2.96 44.67
N VAL A 739 -61.51 2.88 44.11
CA VAL A 739 -61.22 2.89 42.68
C VAL A 739 -60.98 1.49 42.21
N SER A 740 -61.55 1.14 41.07
CA SER A 740 -61.24 -0.08 40.27
C SER A 740 -60.94 0.34 38.83
N LEU A 741 -59.73 -0.03 38.36
CA LEU A 741 -59.30 0.21 36.97
C LEU A 741 -58.93 -1.13 36.32
N ARG A 742 -59.73 -1.55 35.33
CA ARG A 742 -59.60 -2.88 34.73
C ARG A 742 -59.60 -2.82 33.20
N VAL A 743 -58.89 -3.74 32.57
CA VAL A 743 -58.75 -3.87 31.11
C VAL A 743 -59.45 -5.13 30.62
N TYR A 744 -60.28 -4.97 29.59
CA TYR A 744 -61.07 -6.06 28.99
C TYR A 744 -60.75 -6.17 27.49
N ASP A 745 -60.84 -7.36 26.94
CA ASP A 745 -60.82 -7.56 25.49
C ASP A 745 -62.17 -7.13 24.81
N ALA A 746 -62.18 -7.21 23.47
CA ALA A 746 -63.37 -6.87 22.68
C ALA A 746 -64.54 -7.81 22.93
N GLN A 747 -64.34 -8.97 23.57
CA GLN A 747 -65.37 -9.90 23.99
C GLN A 747 -65.85 -9.67 25.43
N GLY A 748 -65.36 -8.68 26.12
CA GLY A 748 -65.67 -8.32 27.48
C GLY A 748 -65.05 -9.22 28.54
N ARG A 749 -64.01 -10.00 28.22
CA ARG A 749 -63.25 -10.83 29.18
C ARG A 749 -62.19 -9.96 29.84
N LEU A 750 -62.10 -10.03 31.19
CA LEU A 750 -61.07 -9.36 31.95
C LEU A 750 -59.69 -9.87 31.53
N GLN A 751 -58.79 -8.97 31.19
CA GLN A 751 -57.38 -9.23 30.80
C GLN A 751 -56.40 -8.78 31.90
N ARG A 752 -56.66 -7.63 32.53
CA ARG A 752 -55.81 -7.06 33.55
C ARG A 752 -56.62 -6.27 34.58
N SER A 753 -56.33 -6.50 35.87
CA SER A 753 -56.72 -5.60 36.95
C SER A 753 -55.53 -4.72 37.28
N LEU A 754 -55.63 -3.43 36.89
CA LEU A 754 -54.50 -2.48 37.03
C LEU A 754 -54.50 -1.84 38.43
N LEU A 755 -55.69 -1.66 39.02
CA LEU A 755 -55.84 -0.94 40.26
C LEU A 755 -57.10 -1.40 40.97
N GLU A 756 -57.03 -1.59 42.28
CA GLU A 756 -58.17 -1.87 43.15
C GLU A 756 -57.85 -1.36 44.55
N GLY A 757 -58.68 -0.48 45.11
CA GLY A 757 -58.48 0.03 46.48
C GLY A 757 -58.97 1.48 46.72
N GLU A 758 -58.75 1.92 47.96
CA GLU A 758 -59.11 3.28 48.41
C GLU A 758 -58.09 4.29 47.98
N TRP A 759 -58.52 5.33 47.27
CA TRP A 759 -57.65 6.39 46.78
C TRP A 759 -58.14 7.76 47.27
N PRO A 760 -57.23 8.69 47.63
CA PRO A 760 -57.59 10.04 48.08
C PRO A 760 -58.18 10.86 46.91
N ALA A 761 -58.91 11.94 47.28
CA ALA A 761 -59.28 12.96 46.28
C ALA A 761 -57.99 13.53 45.62
N GLY A 762 -58.04 13.73 44.29
CA GLY A 762 -56.90 14.20 43.54
C GLY A 762 -56.81 13.67 42.12
N ARG A 763 -55.70 13.95 41.43
CA ARG A 763 -55.39 13.43 40.11
C ARG A 763 -54.47 12.24 40.25
N HIS A 764 -54.74 11.16 39.53
CA HIS A 764 -54.05 9.88 39.64
C HIS A 764 -53.67 9.36 38.24
N LEU A 765 -52.60 8.58 38.16
CA LEU A 765 -52.17 7.92 36.96
C LEU A 765 -51.84 6.45 37.19
N GLN A 766 -52.00 5.61 36.16
CA GLN A 766 -51.64 4.22 36.17
C GLN A 766 -51.16 3.82 34.79
N ILE A 767 -50.00 3.18 34.73
CA ILE A 767 -49.41 2.70 33.46
C ILE A 767 -49.92 1.28 33.19
N TRP A 768 -50.28 1.00 31.95
CA TRP A 768 -50.54 -0.32 31.45
C TRP A 768 -49.54 -0.68 30.35
N ASP A 769 -48.79 -1.74 30.58
CA ASP A 769 -47.68 -2.24 29.74
C ASP A 769 -48.09 -3.23 28.65
N GLY A 770 -49.41 -3.32 28.32
CA GLY A 770 -49.95 -4.24 27.33
C GLY A 770 -49.92 -5.72 27.73
N ARG A 771 -49.71 -6.01 29.04
CA ARG A 771 -49.71 -7.39 29.58
C ARG A 771 -50.97 -7.71 30.34
N GLY A 772 -51.31 -9.01 30.38
CA GLY A 772 -52.40 -9.54 31.19
C GLY A 772 -52.03 -9.79 32.67
N ASP A 773 -52.98 -10.25 33.49
CA ASP A 773 -52.80 -10.47 34.96
C ASP A 773 -51.67 -11.49 35.28
N ARG A 774 -51.36 -12.41 34.37
CA ARG A 774 -50.32 -13.41 34.53
C ARG A 774 -48.94 -12.97 33.98
N GLY A 775 -48.86 -11.71 33.51
CA GLY A 775 -47.65 -11.16 32.89
C GLY A 775 -47.46 -11.53 31.41
N GLU A 776 -48.41 -12.28 30.81
CA GLU A 776 -48.38 -12.61 29.40
C GLU A 776 -48.58 -11.37 28.51
N ALA A 777 -47.80 -11.23 27.44
CA ALA A 777 -47.99 -10.15 26.47
C ALA A 777 -49.31 -10.36 25.66
N LEU A 778 -50.21 -9.40 25.75
CA LEU A 778 -51.50 -9.47 25.01
C LEU A 778 -51.30 -9.19 23.52
N PRO A 779 -52.10 -9.77 22.62
CA PRO A 779 -51.99 -9.56 21.16
C PRO A 779 -52.37 -8.11 20.77
N SER A 780 -51.85 -7.64 19.63
CA SER A 780 -52.30 -6.38 19.03
C SER A 780 -53.82 -6.43 18.83
N GLY A 781 -54.50 -5.35 19.24
CA GLY A 781 -55.92 -5.30 19.21
C GLY A 781 -56.54 -4.15 19.99
N VAL A 782 -57.88 -4.11 19.98
CA VAL A 782 -58.66 -3.11 20.73
C VAL A 782 -59.03 -3.67 22.08
N TYR A 783 -58.78 -2.89 23.14
CA TYR A 783 -59.10 -3.17 24.52
C TYR A 783 -59.98 -2.08 25.10
N LEU A 784 -60.81 -2.43 26.10
CA LEU A 784 -61.66 -1.52 26.85
C LEU A 784 -61.09 -1.34 28.26
N VAL A 785 -60.73 -0.12 28.61
CA VAL A 785 -60.36 0.23 29.96
C VAL A 785 -61.60 0.72 30.68
N ARG A 786 -61.91 0.10 31.81
CA ARG A 786 -63.05 0.46 32.65
C ARG A 786 -62.57 0.99 33.99
N PHE A 787 -63.01 2.19 34.30
CA PHE A 787 -62.78 2.91 35.52
C PHE A 787 -64.08 2.96 36.31
N GLU A 788 -64.01 2.60 37.57
CA GLU A 788 -65.10 2.69 38.54
C GLU A 788 -64.60 3.35 39.83
N ALA A 789 -65.36 4.32 40.37
CA ALA A 789 -65.07 5.03 41.59
C ALA A 789 -66.39 5.33 42.34
N ASP A 790 -66.71 4.64 43.46
CA ASP A 790 -67.93 4.85 44.29
C ASP A 790 -69.22 5.07 43.54
N GLY A 791 -69.49 4.23 42.51
CA GLY A 791 -70.73 4.26 41.69
C GLY A 791 -70.51 5.12 40.40
N HIS A 792 -69.51 5.93 40.23
CA HIS A 792 -69.17 6.53 38.98
C HIS A 792 -68.48 5.51 38.09
N ARG A 793 -68.87 5.46 36.79
CA ARG A 793 -68.36 4.45 35.88
C ARG A 793 -68.10 5.10 34.50
N GLU A 794 -66.83 4.92 34.02
CA GLU A 794 -66.45 5.32 32.67
C GLU A 794 -65.71 4.18 31.99
N SER A 795 -65.65 4.21 30.65
CA SER A 795 -64.92 3.27 29.87
C SER A 795 -64.35 3.95 28.62
N GLN A 796 -63.12 3.63 28.28
CA GLN A 796 -62.48 4.12 27.07
C GLN A 796 -61.89 2.99 26.27
N ARG A 797 -61.79 3.17 24.96
CA ARG A 797 -61.14 2.24 24.04
C ARG A 797 -59.67 2.61 23.88
N VAL A 798 -58.80 1.63 23.99
CA VAL A 798 -57.33 1.75 23.76
C VAL A 798 -56.91 0.70 22.71
N THR A 799 -55.93 1.02 21.91
CA THR A 799 -55.45 0.15 20.85
C THR A 799 -53.96 -0.19 21.09
N LEU A 800 -53.71 -1.47 21.34
CA LEU A 800 -52.34 -2.00 21.46
C LEU A 800 -51.82 -2.37 20.05
N LEU A 801 -50.69 -1.89 19.68
CA LEU A 801 -49.90 -2.26 18.49
C LEU A 801 -48.63 -2.99 18.91
N LYS A 802 -48.28 -4.01 18.16
CA LYS A 802 -46.96 -4.69 18.32
C LYS A 802 -46.16 -4.57 17.05
#